data_907c4977c89393d0bb4634b081075bbb
#
_entry.id   907c4977c89393d0bb4634b081075bbb
#
_cell.length_a   1.000
_cell.length_b   1.000
_cell.length_c   1.000
_cell.angle_alpha   90.00
_cell.angle_beta   90.00
_cell.angle_gamma   90.00
#
_symmetry.space_group_name_H-M   'P 1'
#
loop_
_entity.id
_entity.type
_entity.pdbx_description
1 polymer ?
#
loop_
_entity_poly.entity_id
_entity_poly.type
_entity_poly.pdbx_seq_one_letter_code
_entity_poly.pdbx_strand_id
1 'polypeptide(L)'
;MLSDPQLLRLQVGGASRLKRFFLTLLREGLDRARGILPLAPAQSGPEDESEGVGFAAAFSEEEEFDEIPESPMLELRRRPARVLTSFRSQAAAIVVVLAMWLIGSRNLVVTHLPLVGRLAPLDSWWSTWRHFFASWSPNGVGTGTPGAPGYGVLGVAGTFVLGRMGILPRMALIFAVPVGALGVSRLLRTKVSNRARVIASFAYLAFPLGINMISQGRYDVLVVVAGLPFIVRRLFELMDVPGFRPRPYGEPVAFGHRGWRSTEAGQRMVIIMLIAILTTMAPATLVVVALVVVGIAFARLFEPDEDIGFARSGRFLGSLLFNVAILLLPLSVDVLLAGRRAPGVFGLPRGPWSTATFLDVLRGADGGFGASWTGWLLPLAALLALCLCKGERRRVAVKLATIATLTVVLATFCARNWMGSFAPDLDVLLALYAVMIASLVGLGVSALENDLRQAGFGWRQILAGLSVAALVVATAPFLASFASGRFDLPTTSVAESLSALAPTNAGGYRVLWLGDPSIVPIAGWSVAPGLEAATSMNGLPGGNALFTPPNSGTSDVLLNAVETALQGRTVRLGQLLAPAGISTIVVMNASAPELEGVQTVPMRPVPSVLLTALARQNDLSLVLRTPSVEVFSNSLFHGIVSMRVGLDQAPTPVFSSTSNQGPLASGATVVAGLAPANAFTLNVNGQATSRTTEGTWTPFYQLGHYPSAPTGQLVMHQFPFNGLLALFTLVMWGIMWLGFGWVHRLEWLFTGRRHHVAPRHARASHE
;
A
#
# COMPACT_ATOMS: atom_id res chain seq x y z
N MET A 1 -19.37 -34.81 -21.08
CA MET A 1 -19.98 -33.58 -21.57
C MET A 1 -21.48 -33.70 -21.35
N LEU A 2 -21.93 -33.51 -20.15
CA LEU A 2 -23.33 -33.57 -19.75
C LEU A 2 -23.68 -32.22 -19.10
N SER A 3 -24.52 -31.46 -19.78
CA SER A 3 -25.15 -30.25 -19.26
C SER A 3 -26.22 -30.70 -18.28
N ASP A 4 -25.93 -30.57 -17.00
CA ASP A 4 -26.89 -30.94 -15.96
C ASP A 4 -27.83 -29.73 -15.68
N PRO A 5 -29.12 -29.80 -16.07
CA PRO A 5 -30.07 -28.70 -15.88
C PRO A 5 -30.43 -28.44 -14.40
N GLN A 6 -30.02 -29.31 -13.48
CA GLN A 6 -30.23 -29.10 -12.05
C GLN A 6 -29.26 -28.09 -11.43
N LEU A 7 -28.02 -27.98 -11.95
CA LEU A 7 -27.05 -26.96 -11.50
C LEU A 7 -27.48 -25.54 -11.87
N LEU A 8 -28.11 -25.36 -13.02
CA LEU A 8 -28.66 -24.05 -13.44
C LEU A 8 -29.84 -23.59 -12.56
N ARG A 9 -30.66 -24.52 -12.07
CA ARG A 9 -31.77 -24.19 -11.16
C ARG A 9 -31.31 -23.79 -9.76
N LEU A 10 -30.18 -24.31 -9.29
CA LEU A 10 -29.58 -23.92 -8.01
C LEU A 10 -28.93 -22.52 -8.07
N GLN A 11 -28.32 -22.14 -9.18
CA GLN A 11 -27.75 -20.79 -9.35
C GLN A 11 -28.84 -19.70 -9.45
N VAL A 12 -29.93 -19.97 -10.17
CA VAL A 12 -31.03 -19.00 -10.31
C VAL A 12 -31.83 -18.85 -9.01
N GLY A 13 -31.98 -19.94 -8.24
CA GLY A 13 -32.65 -19.90 -6.94
C GLY A 13 -31.88 -19.13 -5.87
N GLY A 14 -30.55 -19.16 -5.90
CA GLY A 14 -29.69 -18.42 -4.98
C GLY A 14 -29.77 -16.89 -5.18
N ALA A 15 -29.69 -16.45 -6.43
CA ALA A 15 -29.76 -15.02 -6.77
C ALA A 15 -31.13 -14.38 -6.41
N SER A 16 -32.21 -15.12 -6.60
CA SER A 16 -33.54 -14.62 -6.26
C SER A 16 -33.81 -14.57 -4.74
N ARG A 17 -33.21 -15.45 -3.96
CA ARG A 17 -33.26 -15.41 -2.48
C ARG A 17 -32.40 -14.28 -1.93
N LEU A 18 -31.20 -14.06 -2.47
CA LEU A 18 -30.35 -12.93 -2.11
C LEU A 18 -31.03 -11.59 -2.42
N LYS A 19 -31.64 -11.46 -3.60
CA LYS A 19 -32.41 -10.28 -3.99
C LYS A 19 -33.60 -10.01 -3.05
N ARG A 20 -34.34 -11.04 -2.64
CA ARG A 20 -35.43 -10.89 -1.65
C ARG A 20 -34.87 -10.52 -0.28
N PHE A 21 -33.81 -11.13 0.19
CA PHE A 21 -33.16 -10.79 1.46
C PHE A 21 -32.68 -9.34 1.48
N PHE A 22 -32.06 -8.85 0.40
CA PHE A 22 -31.63 -7.46 0.27
C PHE A 22 -32.79 -6.48 0.22
N LEU A 23 -33.86 -6.82 -0.49
CA LEU A 23 -35.10 -5.99 -0.53
C LEU A 23 -35.80 -5.93 0.83
N THR A 24 -35.73 -6.99 1.61
CA THR A 24 -36.31 -7.01 2.98
C THR A 24 -35.46 -6.14 3.91
N LEU A 25 -34.12 -6.24 3.85
CA LEU A 25 -33.21 -5.37 4.62
C LEU A 25 -33.32 -3.89 4.25
N LEU A 26 -33.47 -3.58 2.96
CA LEU A 26 -33.72 -2.22 2.48
C LEU A 26 -35.12 -1.70 2.97
N ARG A 27 -36.12 -2.54 2.96
CA ARG A 27 -37.47 -2.20 3.44
C ARG A 27 -37.49 -1.98 4.95
N GLU A 28 -36.86 -2.88 5.74
CA GLU A 28 -36.68 -2.68 7.18
C GLU A 28 -35.80 -1.47 7.52
N GLY A 29 -34.77 -1.17 6.71
CA GLY A 29 -33.94 0.03 6.84
C GLY A 29 -34.73 1.31 6.56
N LEU A 30 -35.59 1.30 5.53
CA LEU A 30 -36.48 2.40 5.18
C LEU A 30 -37.60 2.59 6.20
N ASP A 31 -38.17 1.51 6.73
CA ASP A 31 -39.22 1.59 7.76
C ASP A 31 -38.67 2.08 9.10
N ARG A 32 -37.43 1.72 9.42
CA ARG A 32 -36.71 2.30 10.57
C ARG A 32 -36.31 3.74 10.34
N ALA A 33 -35.95 4.13 9.11
CA ALA A 33 -35.76 5.53 8.75
C ALA A 33 -37.04 6.36 8.83
N ARG A 34 -38.20 5.77 8.47
CA ARG A 34 -39.53 6.38 8.67
C ARG A 34 -39.92 6.48 10.15
N GLY A 35 -39.53 5.51 10.98
CA GLY A 35 -39.76 5.56 12.44
C GLY A 35 -38.86 6.55 13.19
N ILE A 36 -37.84 7.12 12.51
CA ILE A 36 -36.97 8.17 13.05
C ILE A 36 -37.51 9.58 12.74
N LEU A 37 -38.46 9.70 11.86
CA LEU A 37 -39.20 10.92 11.55
C LEU A 37 -40.58 10.85 12.15
N PRO A 38 -40.86 11.36 13.35
CA PRO A 38 -42.20 11.51 13.83
C PRO A 38 -42.84 12.66 13.04
N LEU A 39 -43.69 12.33 12.09
CA LEU A 39 -44.71 13.24 11.58
C LEU A 39 -45.69 13.47 12.71
N ALA A 40 -45.63 14.62 13.33
CA ALA A 40 -46.68 15.07 14.25
C ALA A 40 -47.99 15.18 13.48
N PRO A 41 -49.09 14.57 13.96
CA PRO A 41 -50.40 14.82 13.38
C PRO A 41 -50.84 16.25 13.67
N ALA A 42 -51.29 16.92 12.64
CA ALA A 42 -51.99 18.19 12.74
C ALA A 42 -53.27 17.98 13.54
N GLN A 43 -53.36 18.57 14.72
CA GLN A 43 -54.63 18.74 15.43
C GLN A 43 -55.18 20.12 15.07
N SER A 44 -56.27 20.10 14.34
CA SER A 44 -57.21 21.19 14.21
C SER A 44 -58.08 21.24 15.50
N GLY A 45 -58.07 22.34 16.18
CA GLY A 45 -59.00 22.62 17.28
C GLY A 45 -59.56 24.00 17.13
N PRO A 46 -60.78 24.26 17.57
CA PRO A 46 -61.49 25.48 17.23
C PRO A 46 -61.18 26.64 18.14
N GLU A 47 -61.43 27.82 17.55
CA GLU A 47 -61.47 29.12 18.15
C GLU A 47 -62.47 29.18 19.32
N ASP A 48 -62.14 29.86 20.39
CA ASP A 48 -63.15 30.67 21.09
C ASP A 48 -62.47 31.86 21.82
N GLU A 49 -63.10 32.99 21.61
CA GLU A 49 -62.82 34.30 22.19
C GLU A 49 -63.14 34.33 23.68
N SER A 50 -62.42 35.04 24.51
CA SER A 50 -62.97 36.17 25.24
C SER A 50 -62.03 36.72 26.32
N GLU A 51 -61.86 37.99 26.24
CA GLU A 51 -61.60 39.04 27.23
C GLU A 51 -61.51 38.69 28.72
N GLY A 52 -60.54 39.35 29.41
CA GLY A 52 -60.65 39.56 30.86
C GLY A 52 -59.39 39.96 31.58
N VAL A 53 -59.16 41.24 31.61
CA VAL A 53 -58.58 42.13 32.62
C VAL A 53 -58.34 41.52 34.01
N GLY A 54 -57.12 41.76 34.56
CA GLY A 54 -57.07 42.32 35.92
C GLY A 54 -56.26 41.57 36.99
N PHE A 55 -55.22 42.19 37.39
CA PHE A 55 -54.74 42.46 38.78
C PHE A 55 -54.53 41.28 39.80
N ALA A 56 -53.39 41.40 40.36
CA ALA A 56 -53.06 41.29 41.79
C ALA A 56 -52.13 40.13 42.18
N ALA A 57 -50.98 40.56 42.62
CA ALA A 57 -50.07 39.82 43.48
C ALA A 57 -50.74 39.41 44.76
N ALA A 58 -50.47 38.22 45.23
CA ALA A 58 -50.25 37.92 46.65
C ALA A 58 -49.92 36.43 46.84
N PHE A 59 -48.80 36.19 47.42
CA PHE A 59 -48.46 35.10 48.36
C PHE A 59 -49.30 33.79 48.29
N SER A 60 -48.66 32.74 47.88
CA SER A 60 -48.88 31.40 48.49
C SER A 60 -47.56 30.64 48.46
N GLU A 61 -47.08 30.34 49.63
CA GLU A 61 -46.11 29.29 49.91
C GLU A 61 -46.65 27.99 49.27
N GLU A 62 -46.05 27.51 48.23
CA GLU A 62 -46.25 26.14 47.77
C GLU A 62 -45.20 25.27 48.40
N GLU A 63 -45.63 24.33 49.22
CA GLU A 63 -44.88 23.24 49.77
C GLU A 63 -44.16 22.50 48.66
N GLU A 64 -42.83 22.50 48.77
CA GLU A 64 -41.92 21.71 47.99
C GLU A 64 -42.22 20.25 48.25
N PHE A 65 -42.99 19.60 47.36
CA PHE A 65 -43.12 18.17 47.32
C PHE A 65 -41.74 17.58 47.03
N ASP A 66 -41.08 17.09 48.05
CA ASP A 66 -39.89 16.25 47.95
C ASP A 66 -40.15 15.13 46.93
N GLU A 67 -39.59 15.29 45.72
CA GLU A 67 -39.44 14.19 44.77
C GLU A 67 -38.62 13.09 45.44
N ILE A 68 -39.31 12.01 45.79
CA ILE A 68 -38.65 10.79 46.30
C ILE A 68 -37.55 10.41 45.34
N PRO A 69 -36.27 10.46 45.72
CA PRO A 69 -35.20 10.16 44.77
C PRO A 69 -35.37 8.71 44.29
N GLU A 70 -35.66 8.56 42.99
CA GLU A 70 -35.69 7.24 42.36
C GLU A 70 -34.37 6.51 42.75
N SER A 71 -34.53 5.38 43.43
CA SER A 71 -33.42 4.65 43.97
C SER A 71 -32.33 4.40 42.92
N PRO A 72 -31.07 4.68 43.16
CA PRO A 72 -29.97 4.53 42.18
C PRO A 72 -29.84 3.11 41.61
N MET A 73 -30.51 2.15 42.26
CA MET A 73 -30.59 0.77 41.74
C MET A 73 -31.46 0.59 40.49
N LEU A 74 -32.48 1.41 40.29
CA LEU A 74 -33.33 1.33 39.09
C LEU A 74 -32.66 1.91 37.85
N GLU A 75 -31.85 2.96 37.99
CA GLU A 75 -31.04 3.52 36.91
C GLU A 75 -29.91 2.58 36.49
N LEU A 76 -29.28 1.86 37.41
CA LEU A 76 -28.26 0.85 37.09
C LEU A 76 -28.84 -0.35 36.32
N ARG A 77 -30.09 -0.71 36.55
CA ARG A 77 -30.77 -1.84 35.86
C ARG A 77 -31.20 -1.50 34.43
N ARG A 78 -31.47 -0.23 34.11
CA ARG A 78 -31.84 0.23 32.76
C ARG A 78 -30.63 0.47 31.83
N ARG A 79 -29.48 0.83 32.36
CA ARG A 79 -28.27 1.09 31.58
C ARG A 79 -27.67 -0.15 30.88
N PRO A 80 -27.62 -1.36 31.46
CA PRO A 80 -26.97 -2.48 30.77
C PRO A 80 -27.76 -2.99 29.56
N ALA A 81 -29.08 -2.93 29.57
CA ALA A 81 -29.89 -3.43 28.45
C ALA A 81 -29.73 -2.58 27.17
N ARG A 82 -29.68 -1.25 27.28
CA ARG A 82 -29.45 -0.35 26.12
C ARG A 82 -28.03 -0.44 25.60
N VAL A 83 -27.04 -0.61 26.45
CA VAL A 83 -25.63 -0.78 26.05
C VAL A 83 -25.45 -2.13 25.35
N LEU A 84 -26.04 -3.19 25.88
CA LEU A 84 -25.97 -4.55 25.31
C LEU A 84 -26.69 -4.63 23.93
N THR A 85 -27.84 -3.98 23.75
CA THR A 85 -28.55 -3.97 22.47
C THR A 85 -27.80 -3.16 21.40
N SER A 86 -27.19 -2.03 21.77
CA SER A 86 -26.37 -1.23 20.85
C SER A 86 -25.07 -1.94 20.47
N PHE A 87 -24.46 -2.67 21.41
CA PHE A 87 -23.26 -3.47 21.15
C PHE A 87 -23.54 -4.65 20.21
N ARG A 88 -24.66 -5.35 20.42
CA ARG A 88 -25.09 -6.47 19.57
C ARG A 88 -25.37 -6.02 18.12
N SER A 89 -26.05 -4.89 17.93
CA SER A 89 -26.33 -4.39 16.57
C SER A 89 -25.07 -3.96 15.82
N GLN A 90 -24.07 -3.40 16.50
CA GLN A 90 -22.79 -3.02 15.90
C GLN A 90 -21.91 -4.23 15.58
N ALA A 91 -21.85 -5.20 16.48
CA ALA A 91 -21.16 -6.46 16.24
C ALA A 91 -21.80 -7.19 15.04
N ALA A 92 -23.12 -7.23 14.95
CA ALA A 92 -23.81 -7.80 13.80
C ALA A 92 -23.48 -7.07 12.48
N ALA A 93 -23.45 -5.74 12.47
CA ALA A 93 -23.07 -4.98 11.28
C ALA A 93 -21.63 -5.27 10.84
N ILE A 94 -20.68 -5.34 11.78
CA ILE A 94 -19.27 -5.68 11.49
C ILE A 94 -19.19 -7.11 10.94
N VAL A 95 -19.89 -8.07 11.53
CA VAL A 95 -19.91 -9.46 11.06
C VAL A 95 -20.49 -9.56 9.64
N VAL A 96 -21.58 -8.83 9.36
CA VAL A 96 -22.18 -8.80 8.01
C VAL A 96 -21.20 -8.24 6.98
N VAL A 97 -20.52 -7.12 7.28
CA VAL A 97 -19.53 -6.50 6.38
C VAL A 97 -18.36 -7.44 6.15
N LEU A 98 -17.84 -8.10 7.20
CA LEU A 98 -16.76 -9.09 7.07
C LEU A 98 -17.22 -10.32 6.27
N ALA A 99 -18.40 -10.83 6.50
CA ALA A 99 -18.95 -11.95 5.75
C ALA A 99 -19.10 -11.61 4.26
N MET A 100 -19.61 -10.43 3.94
CA MET A 100 -19.70 -9.94 2.56
C MET A 100 -18.32 -9.82 1.91
N TRP A 101 -17.34 -9.28 2.63
CA TRP A 101 -15.96 -9.18 2.15
C TRP A 101 -15.35 -10.55 1.89
N LEU A 102 -15.56 -11.52 2.79
CA LEU A 102 -15.09 -12.90 2.62
C LEU A 102 -15.76 -13.59 1.43
N ILE A 103 -17.05 -13.32 1.19
CA ILE A 103 -17.75 -13.80 -0.02
C ILE A 103 -17.11 -13.18 -1.27
N GLY A 104 -16.79 -11.90 -1.25
CA GLY A 104 -16.10 -11.19 -2.35
C GLY A 104 -14.68 -11.68 -2.60
N SER A 105 -14.03 -12.29 -1.61
CA SER A 105 -12.65 -12.81 -1.70
C SER A 105 -12.56 -14.33 -1.80
N ARG A 106 -13.66 -15.05 -1.90
CA ARG A 106 -13.71 -16.53 -1.83
C ARG A 106 -12.75 -17.22 -2.80
N ASN A 107 -12.64 -16.73 -4.02
CA ASN A 107 -11.79 -17.32 -5.05
C ASN A 107 -10.29 -16.98 -4.84
N LEU A 108 -9.94 -15.93 -4.11
CA LEU A 108 -8.55 -15.61 -3.77
C LEU A 108 -7.91 -16.66 -2.83
N VAL A 109 -8.73 -17.35 -2.05
CA VAL A 109 -8.26 -18.39 -1.11
C VAL A 109 -7.85 -19.66 -1.86
N VAL A 110 -8.62 -20.04 -2.86
CA VAL A 110 -8.53 -21.37 -3.49
C VAL A 110 -7.71 -21.34 -4.79
N THR A 111 -7.85 -20.29 -5.60
CA THR A 111 -7.23 -20.24 -6.93
C THR A 111 -5.76 -19.83 -6.88
N HIS A 112 -5.03 -20.18 -7.96
CA HIS A 112 -3.68 -19.68 -8.18
C HIS A 112 -3.69 -18.14 -8.31
N LEU A 113 -2.67 -17.48 -7.73
CA LEU A 113 -2.48 -16.05 -7.93
C LEU A 113 -1.70 -15.82 -9.22
N PRO A 114 -2.20 -14.98 -10.14
CA PRO A 114 -1.51 -14.70 -11.39
C PRO A 114 -0.32 -13.74 -11.15
N LEU A 115 0.66 -13.76 -12.05
CA LEU A 115 1.80 -12.84 -12.08
C LEU A 115 1.37 -11.45 -12.59
N VAL A 116 0.61 -10.74 -11.78
CA VAL A 116 0.08 -9.39 -12.07
C VAL A 116 0.59 -8.40 -11.04
N GLY A 117 0.98 -7.22 -11.47
CA GLY A 117 1.51 -6.19 -10.57
C GLY A 117 2.74 -6.68 -9.80
N ARG A 118 2.66 -6.74 -8.49
CA ARG A 118 3.77 -7.21 -7.62
C ARG A 118 3.56 -8.63 -7.10
N LEU A 119 2.60 -9.40 -7.65
CA LEU A 119 2.28 -10.76 -7.20
C LEU A 119 3.27 -11.83 -7.70
N ALA A 120 4.54 -11.48 -7.86
CA ALA A 120 5.57 -12.49 -8.14
C ALA A 120 5.60 -13.54 -7.02
N PRO A 121 5.79 -14.82 -7.36
CA PRO A 121 5.84 -15.89 -6.36
C PRO A 121 6.98 -15.62 -5.38
N LEU A 122 6.65 -15.66 -4.09
CA LEU A 122 7.66 -15.55 -3.05
C LEU A 122 8.46 -16.87 -2.98
N ASP A 123 9.77 -16.73 -2.92
CA ASP A 123 10.67 -17.86 -2.69
C ASP A 123 10.44 -18.50 -1.32
N SER A 124 11.16 -19.60 -1.04
CA SER A 124 11.10 -20.22 0.28
C SER A 124 11.50 -19.21 1.38
N TRP A 125 11.03 -19.45 2.60
CA TRP A 125 11.35 -18.63 3.78
C TRP A 125 12.86 -18.47 3.97
N TRP A 126 13.63 -19.56 3.78
CA TRP A 126 15.09 -19.52 3.89
C TRP A 126 15.75 -18.73 2.76
N SER A 127 15.24 -18.83 1.53
CA SER A 127 15.70 -18.02 0.40
C SER A 127 15.44 -16.52 0.63
N THR A 128 14.28 -16.17 1.20
CA THR A 128 13.96 -14.78 1.57
C THR A 128 14.97 -14.20 2.56
N TRP A 129 15.39 -14.97 3.57
CA TRP A 129 16.45 -14.55 4.49
C TRP A 129 17.80 -14.44 3.78
N ARG A 130 18.13 -15.36 2.86
CA ARG A 130 19.34 -15.24 2.05
C ARG A 130 19.36 -13.96 1.20
N HIS A 131 18.21 -13.57 0.63
CA HIS A 131 18.11 -12.30 -0.10
C HIS A 131 18.27 -11.08 0.81
N PHE A 132 17.82 -11.14 2.06
CA PHE A 132 18.05 -10.07 3.04
C PHE A 132 19.54 -9.87 3.36
N PHE A 133 20.29 -10.96 3.55
CA PHE A 133 21.71 -10.92 3.80
C PHE A 133 22.56 -10.86 2.53
N ALA A 134 21.93 -10.87 1.35
CA ALA A 134 22.66 -10.81 0.10
C ALA A 134 23.41 -9.49 -0.04
N SER A 135 24.60 -9.56 -0.59
CA SER A 135 25.43 -8.41 -0.89
C SER A 135 25.40 -8.04 -2.38
N TRP A 136 24.61 -8.75 -3.15
CA TRP A 136 24.44 -8.58 -4.59
C TRP A 136 23.00 -8.81 -5.00
N SER A 137 22.48 -7.96 -5.90
CA SER A 137 21.13 -8.07 -6.48
C SER A 137 21.23 -8.48 -7.94
N PRO A 138 20.43 -9.45 -8.43
CA PRO A 138 20.41 -9.88 -9.83
C PRO A 138 19.68 -8.92 -10.76
N ASN A 139 19.01 -7.89 -10.24
CA ASN A 139 18.24 -6.94 -11.03
C ASN A 139 19.11 -6.19 -12.04
N GLY A 140 18.59 -5.96 -13.24
CA GLY A 140 19.37 -5.39 -14.35
C GLY A 140 20.43 -6.37 -14.85
N VAL A 141 21.68 -5.91 -14.90
CA VAL A 141 22.84 -6.76 -15.17
C VAL A 141 23.53 -7.24 -13.88
N GLY A 142 22.98 -6.85 -12.74
CA GLY A 142 23.49 -7.09 -11.40
C GLY A 142 24.07 -5.85 -10.76
N THR A 143 23.89 -5.72 -9.46
CA THR A 143 24.39 -4.60 -8.65
C THR A 143 24.94 -5.12 -7.32
N GLY A 144 26.07 -4.57 -6.88
CA GLY A 144 26.68 -4.86 -5.57
C GLY A 144 26.05 -4.03 -4.46
N THR A 145 24.75 -4.19 -4.24
CA THR A 145 23.98 -3.45 -3.25
C THR A 145 23.55 -4.35 -2.08
N PRO A 146 23.38 -3.78 -0.88
CA PRO A 146 22.86 -4.55 0.25
C PRO A 146 21.46 -5.08 -0.03
N GLY A 147 21.12 -6.22 0.57
CA GLY A 147 19.78 -6.80 0.48
C GLY A 147 18.70 -5.82 0.96
N ALA A 148 17.60 -5.73 0.20
CA ALA A 148 16.53 -4.81 0.53
C ALA A 148 15.89 -5.16 1.90
N PRO A 149 15.66 -4.16 2.79
CA PRO A 149 15.06 -4.40 4.12
C PRO A 149 13.68 -5.07 4.05
N GLY A 150 12.98 -4.94 2.91
CA GLY A 150 11.69 -5.61 2.66
C GLY A 150 11.76 -7.13 2.74
N TYR A 151 12.88 -7.75 2.33
CA TYR A 151 13.07 -9.18 2.52
C TYR A 151 13.13 -9.58 3.99
N GLY A 152 13.74 -8.74 4.85
CA GLY A 152 13.74 -8.96 6.30
C GLY A 152 12.33 -8.91 6.88
N VAL A 153 11.50 -7.94 6.46
CA VAL A 153 10.09 -7.85 6.88
C VAL A 153 9.29 -9.09 6.42
N LEU A 154 9.47 -9.51 5.17
CA LEU A 154 8.84 -10.72 4.64
C LEU A 154 9.35 -11.98 5.34
N GLY A 155 10.63 -12.07 5.66
CA GLY A 155 11.23 -13.17 6.42
C GLY A 155 10.63 -13.30 7.83
N VAL A 156 10.49 -12.17 8.55
CA VAL A 156 9.80 -12.13 9.84
C VAL A 156 8.32 -12.51 9.69
N ALA A 157 7.61 -11.96 8.70
CA ALA A 157 6.22 -12.33 8.43
C ALA A 157 6.08 -13.81 8.10
N GLY A 158 7.05 -14.38 7.37
CA GLY A 158 7.12 -15.80 7.02
C GLY A 158 7.19 -16.72 8.24
N THR A 159 7.79 -16.30 9.36
CA THR A 159 7.81 -17.07 10.60
C THR A 159 6.40 -17.28 11.17
N PHE A 160 5.54 -16.27 11.08
CA PHE A 160 4.15 -16.35 11.56
C PHE A 160 3.26 -17.25 10.71
N VAL A 161 3.61 -17.47 9.44
CA VAL A 161 2.90 -18.39 8.54
C VAL A 161 3.63 -19.72 8.40
N LEU A 162 4.54 -20.07 9.35
CA LEU A 162 5.28 -21.32 9.41
C LEU A 162 6.05 -21.63 8.09
N GLY A 163 6.63 -20.61 7.49
CA GLY A 163 7.43 -20.70 6.27
C GLY A 163 6.63 -20.84 4.97
N ARG A 164 5.30 -20.87 5.02
CA ARG A 164 4.43 -20.94 3.83
C ARG A 164 4.30 -19.57 3.16
N MET A 165 5.35 -19.11 2.49
CA MET A 165 5.48 -17.75 1.94
C MET A 165 4.34 -17.37 0.98
N GLY A 166 3.79 -18.31 0.20
CA GLY A 166 2.67 -18.05 -0.72
C GLY A 166 1.36 -17.61 -0.05
N ILE A 167 1.25 -17.74 1.30
CA ILE A 167 0.10 -17.25 2.06
C ILE A 167 0.16 -15.72 2.26
N LEU A 168 1.36 -15.13 2.34
CA LEU A 168 1.52 -13.70 2.65
C LEU A 168 0.86 -12.78 1.64
N PRO A 169 1.07 -12.90 0.31
CA PRO A 169 0.35 -12.09 -0.67
C PRO A 169 -1.17 -12.29 -0.59
N ARG A 170 -1.63 -13.52 -0.39
CA ARG A 170 -3.08 -13.82 -0.22
C ARG A 170 -3.66 -13.12 1.00
N MET A 171 -2.96 -13.16 2.14
CA MET A 171 -3.37 -12.44 3.35
C MET A 171 -3.42 -10.93 3.11
N ALA A 172 -2.44 -10.36 2.40
CA ALA A 172 -2.45 -8.94 2.05
C ALA A 172 -3.67 -8.60 1.18
N LEU A 173 -3.95 -9.36 0.12
CA LEU A 173 -5.11 -9.14 -0.75
C LEU A 173 -6.44 -9.23 0.00
N ILE A 174 -6.58 -10.19 0.92
CA ILE A 174 -7.85 -10.44 1.64
C ILE A 174 -8.02 -9.48 2.81
N PHE A 175 -7.00 -9.26 3.62
CA PHE A 175 -7.15 -8.60 4.92
C PHE A 175 -6.68 -7.14 4.98
N ALA A 176 -5.89 -6.66 4.01
CA ALA A 176 -5.31 -5.32 4.09
C ALA A 176 -6.38 -4.21 4.18
N VAL A 177 -7.38 -4.24 3.30
CA VAL A 177 -8.43 -3.21 3.27
C VAL A 177 -9.34 -3.28 4.52
N PRO A 178 -9.82 -4.45 4.99
CA PRO A 178 -10.50 -4.58 6.29
C PRO A 178 -9.67 -4.10 7.48
N VAL A 179 -8.37 -4.40 7.52
CA VAL A 179 -7.46 -3.90 8.59
C VAL A 179 -7.37 -2.38 8.54
N GLY A 180 -7.24 -1.79 7.35
CA GLY A 180 -7.28 -0.34 7.17
C GLY A 180 -8.60 0.28 7.66
N ALA A 181 -9.74 -0.34 7.35
CA ALA A 181 -11.06 0.09 7.83
C ALA A 181 -11.16 0.04 9.36
N LEU A 182 -10.62 -1.00 10.02
CA LEU A 182 -10.48 -1.04 11.47
C LEU A 182 -9.57 0.08 11.98
N GLY A 183 -8.52 0.42 11.25
CA GLY A 183 -7.65 1.56 11.54
C GLY A 183 -8.40 2.88 11.54
N VAL A 184 -9.25 3.15 10.52
CA VAL A 184 -10.13 4.33 10.44
C VAL A 184 -11.11 4.36 11.62
N SER A 185 -11.72 3.23 11.96
CA SER A 185 -12.58 3.12 13.15
C SER A 185 -11.84 3.49 14.43
N ARG A 186 -10.58 3.09 14.57
CA ARG A 186 -9.74 3.42 15.73
C ARG A 186 -9.28 4.88 15.70
N LEU A 187 -9.00 5.44 14.52
CA LEU A 187 -8.67 6.86 14.34
C LEU A 187 -9.77 7.74 14.91
N LEU A 188 -11.02 7.43 14.61
CA LEU A 188 -12.18 8.23 14.99
C LEU A 188 -12.76 7.91 16.38
N ARG A 189 -12.18 6.97 17.13
CA ARG A 189 -12.76 6.42 18.38
C ARG A 189 -13.17 7.48 19.41
N THR A 190 -12.42 8.57 19.53
CA THR A 190 -12.64 9.61 20.53
C THR A 190 -13.54 10.74 20.03
N LYS A 191 -13.86 10.78 18.74
CA LYS A 191 -14.51 11.94 18.10
C LYS A 191 -15.92 11.71 17.62
N VAL A 192 -16.26 10.48 17.33
CA VAL A 192 -17.57 10.14 16.72
C VAL A 192 -18.25 8.98 17.46
N SER A 193 -19.55 8.88 17.27
CA SER A 193 -20.36 7.77 17.78
C SER A 193 -19.90 6.43 17.19
N ASN A 194 -20.28 5.34 17.84
CA ASN A 194 -19.94 4.01 17.32
C ASN A 194 -20.59 3.76 15.96
N ARG A 195 -21.80 4.29 15.69
CA ARG A 195 -22.46 4.17 14.37
C ARG A 195 -21.68 4.90 13.30
N ALA A 196 -21.29 6.14 13.57
CA ALA A 196 -20.48 6.93 12.65
C ALA A 196 -19.11 6.27 12.36
N ARG A 197 -18.52 5.56 13.33
CA ARG A 197 -17.28 4.78 13.13
C ARG A 197 -17.48 3.62 12.17
N VAL A 198 -18.59 2.86 12.31
CA VAL A 198 -18.92 1.76 11.38
C VAL A 198 -19.11 2.29 9.97
N ILE A 199 -19.83 3.42 9.82
CA ILE A 199 -20.06 4.04 8.52
C ILE A 199 -18.75 4.54 7.90
N ALA A 200 -17.87 5.16 8.69
CA ALA A 200 -16.54 5.58 8.22
C ALA A 200 -15.69 4.37 7.75
N SER A 201 -15.73 3.27 8.50
CA SER A 201 -15.04 2.04 8.10
C SER A 201 -15.59 1.48 6.80
N PHE A 202 -16.92 1.53 6.63
CA PHE A 202 -17.56 1.10 5.41
C PHE A 202 -17.24 2.02 4.22
N ALA A 203 -17.22 3.34 4.42
CA ALA A 203 -16.78 4.30 3.40
C ALA A 203 -15.33 4.05 2.96
N TYR A 204 -14.47 3.63 3.89
CA TYR A 204 -13.10 3.25 3.55
C TYR A 204 -13.02 1.97 2.71
N LEU A 205 -13.82 0.94 3.05
CA LEU A 205 -13.92 -0.30 2.28
C LEU A 205 -14.48 -0.06 0.86
N ALA A 206 -15.47 0.83 0.76
CA ALA A 206 -16.12 1.18 -0.50
C ALA A 206 -15.31 2.17 -1.36
N PHE A 207 -14.21 2.73 -0.83
CA PHE A 207 -13.35 3.62 -1.60
C PHE A 207 -12.65 2.86 -2.73
N PRO A 208 -12.63 3.40 -3.97
CA PRO A 208 -12.19 2.66 -5.15
C PRO A 208 -10.79 2.08 -5.07
N LEU A 209 -9.87 2.76 -4.38
CA LEU A 209 -8.45 2.37 -4.33
C LEU A 209 -8.24 0.93 -3.86
N GLY A 210 -8.93 0.49 -2.79
CA GLY A 210 -8.73 -0.84 -2.24
C GLY A 210 -8.98 -1.95 -3.26
N ILE A 211 -10.06 -1.83 -4.02
CA ILE A 211 -10.43 -2.79 -5.07
C ILE A 211 -9.46 -2.70 -6.26
N ASN A 212 -9.10 -1.47 -6.68
CA ASN A 212 -8.15 -1.27 -7.77
C ASN A 212 -6.79 -1.89 -7.44
N MET A 213 -6.31 -1.76 -6.20
CA MET A 213 -5.03 -2.37 -5.79
C MET A 213 -5.10 -3.90 -5.73
N ILE A 214 -6.25 -4.47 -5.36
CA ILE A 214 -6.45 -5.93 -5.43
C ILE A 214 -6.48 -6.40 -6.88
N SER A 215 -7.25 -5.76 -7.75
CA SER A 215 -7.37 -6.14 -9.17
C SER A 215 -6.05 -6.01 -9.94
N GLN A 216 -5.19 -5.06 -9.54
CA GLN A 216 -3.86 -4.86 -10.12
C GLN A 216 -2.75 -5.66 -9.44
N GLY A 217 -3.06 -6.43 -8.38
CA GLY A 217 -2.06 -7.22 -7.67
C GLY A 217 -1.01 -6.41 -6.91
N ARG A 218 -1.31 -5.15 -6.52
CA ARG A 218 -0.42 -4.23 -5.82
C ARG A 218 -0.45 -4.47 -4.30
N TYR A 219 0.05 -5.64 -3.85
CA TYR A 219 0.07 -5.94 -2.42
C TYR A 219 0.99 -5.01 -1.61
N ASP A 220 2.00 -4.42 -2.24
CA ASP A 220 2.89 -3.40 -1.67
C ASP A 220 2.09 -2.18 -1.17
N VAL A 221 1.23 -1.62 -2.02
CA VAL A 221 0.33 -0.51 -1.65
C VAL A 221 -0.75 -0.97 -0.66
N LEU A 222 -1.26 -2.20 -0.80
CA LEU A 222 -2.26 -2.74 0.13
C LEU A 222 -1.75 -2.81 1.57
N VAL A 223 -0.47 -3.13 1.79
CA VAL A 223 0.15 -3.09 3.11
C VAL A 223 0.13 -1.66 3.68
N VAL A 224 0.37 -0.65 2.84
CA VAL A 224 0.23 0.78 3.24
C VAL A 224 -1.22 1.12 3.55
N VAL A 225 -2.17 0.72 2.72
CA VAL A 225 -3.63 0.88 2.97
C VAL A 225 -4.01 0.31 4.33
N ALA A 226 -3.47 -0.85 4.71
CA ALA A 226 -3.73 -1.44 6.03
C ALA A 226 -3.14 -0.63 7.19
N GLY A 227 -1.90 -0.15 7.05
CA GLY A 227 -1.13 0.46 8.15
C GLY A 227 -1.34 1.97 8.32
N LEU A 228 -1.63 2.67 7.23
CA LEU A 228 -1.66 4.13 7.20
C LEU A 228 -2.64 4.79 8.18
N PRO A 229 -3.87 4.30 8.39
CA PRO A 229 -4.79 4.92 9.36
C PRO A 229 -4.25 4.89 10.80
N PHE A 230 -3.45 3.87 11.14
CA PHE A 230 -2.80 3.78 12.45
C PHE A 230 -1.66 4.79 12.58
N ILE A 231 -0.89 5.03 11.51
CA ILE A 231 0.14 6.07 11.45
C ILE A 231 -0.50 7.44 11.63
N VAL A 232 -1.54 7.76 10.85
CA VAL A 232 -2.25 9.04 10.92
C VAL A 232 -2.76 9.29 12.32
N ARG A 233 -3.38 8.29 12.95
CA ARG A 233 -3.84 8.40 14.33
C ARG A 233 -2.70 8.76 15.29
N ARG A 234 -1.57 8.08 15.19
CA ARG A 234 -0.41 8.31 16.06
C ARG A 234 0.24 9.67 15.82
N LEU A 235 0.29 10.12 14.57
CA LEU A 235 0.75 11.47 14.24
C LEU A 235 -0.15 12.53 14.86
N PHE A 236 -1.47 12.34 14.79
CA PHE A 236 -2.43 13.26 15.43
C PHE A 236 -2.27 13.31 16.96
N GLU A 237 -2.03 12.14 17.58
CA GLU A 237 -1.76 12.03 19.03
C GLU A 237 -0.46 12.76 19.40
N LEU A 238 0.64 12.60 18.64
CA LEU A 238 1.96 13.18 18.92
C LEU A 238 2.06 14.67 18.56
N MET A 239 1.25 15.12 17.61
CA MET A 239 1.19 16.55 17.23
C MET A 239 0.14 17.34 17.99
N ASP A 240 -0.40 16.77 19.07
CA ASP A 240 -1.38 17.43 19.95
C ASP A 240 -2.62 17.96 19.22
N VAL A 241 -3.10 17.23 18.21
CA VAL A 241 -4.35 17.60 17.53
C VAL A 241 -5.50 17.53 18.54
N PRO A 242 -6.33 18.61 18.68
CA PRO A 242 -7.41 18.66 19.66
C PRO A 242 -8.29 17.41 19.64
N GLY A 243 -8.44 16.79 20.82
CA GLY A 243 -9.24 15.57 21.02
C GLY A 243 -8.59 14.25 20.62
N PHE A 244 -7.35 14.26 20.12
CA PHE A 244 -6.52 13.06 19.99
C PHE A 244 -5.47 12.98 21.11
N ARG A 245 -5.40 13.97 21.99
CA ARG A 245 -4.47 13.97 23.13
C ARG A 245 -4.62 12.67 23.93
N PRO A 246 -3.53 12.01 24.29
CA PRO A 246 -3.59 10.99 25.33
C PRO A 246 -4.14 11.65 26.60
N ARG A 247 -4.96 10.93 27.37
CA ARG A 247 -5.48 11.42 28.64
C ARG A 247 -4.34 11.99 29.48
N PRO A 248 -4.53 13.15 30.14
CA PRO A 248 -3.49 13.74 30.96
C PRO A 248 -2.97 12.71 31.98
N TYR A 249 -1.65 12.72 32.16
CA TYR A 249 -0.96 11.95 33.17
C TYR A 249 -1.54 12.35 34.54
N GLY A 250 -2.29 11.48 35.19
CA GLY A 250 -2.80 11.78 36.53
C GLY A 250 -4.08 11.07 36.92
N GLU A 251 -4.96 10.72 36.02
CA GLU A 251 -6.14 9.94 36.40
C GLU A 251 -5.73 8.50 36.74
N PRO A 252 -5.96 8.03 37.97
CA PRO A 252 -5.70 6.63 38.33
C PRO A 252 -6.66 5.75 37.53
N VAL A 253 -6.14 5.07 36.49
CA VAL A 253 -6.87 3.97 35.87
C VAL A 253 -6.84 2.85 36.89
N ALA A 254 -7.95 2.62 37.55
CA ALA A 254 -8.15 1.40 38.35
C ALA A 254 -7.86 0.20 37.42
N PHE A 255 -6.93 -0.62 37.86
CA PHE A 255 -6.43 -1.85 37.24
C PHE A 255 -5.45 -1.74 36.08
N GLY A 256 -4.19 -2.05 36.41
CA GLY A 256 -3.29 -2.87 35.60
C GLY A 256 -2.50 -2.17 34.49
N HIS A 257 -1.22 -2.28 34.62
CA HIS A 257 -0.23 -2.22 33.54
C HIS A 257 -0.29 -1.01 32.60
N ARG A 258 0.06 0.16 33.10
CA ARG A 258 0.61 1.23 32.27
C ARG A 258 1.96 0.76 31.73
N GLY A 259 1.92 -0.06 30.68
CA GLY A 259 3.12 -0.45 29.97
C GLY A 259 3.76 0.74 29.28
N TRP A 260 5.05 0.63 29.05
CA TRP A 260 5.91 1.55 28.28
C TRP A 260 5.24 2.17 27.02
N ARG A 261 4.29 1.47 26.37
CA ARG A 261 3.49 2.00 25.27
C ARG A 261 2.67 3.25 25.58
N SER A 262 2.48 3.58 26.85
CA SER A 262 1.78 4.80 27.28
C SER A 262 2.71 6.00 27.42
N THR A 263 4.03 5.80 27.47
CA THR A 263 5.01 6.90 27.48
C THR A 263 5.12 7.54 26.09
N GLU A 264 5.45 8.82 26.04
CA GLU A 264 5.65 9.54 24.77
C GLU A 264 6.78 8.91 23.93
N ALA A 265 7.87 8.51 24.58
CA ALA A 265 8.98 7.81 23.93
C ALA A 265 8.54 6.49 23.30
N GLY A 266 7.75 5.70 24.02
CA GLY A 266 7.22 4.44 23.50
C GLY A 266 6.28 4.63 22.34
N GLN A 267 5.44 5.65 22.37
CA GLN A 267 4.57 5.99 21.22
C GLN A 267 5.36 6.42 20.01
N ARG A 268 6.44 7.21 20.19
CA ARG A 268 7.36 7.59 19.11
C ARG A 268 8.06 6.39 18.49
N MET A 269 8.54 5.44 19.30
CA MET A 269 9.18 4.22 18.78
C MET A 269 8.21 3.35 17.98
N VAL A 270 6.97 3.17 18.45
CA VAL A 270 5.95 2.41 17.72
C VAL A 270 5.69 3.00 16.34
N ILE A 271 5.55 4.33 16.26
CA ILE A 271 5.29 4.98 14.97
C ILE A 271 6.49 4.88 14.03
N ILE A 272 7.71 5.09 14.54
CA ILE A 272 8.94 4.94 13.75
C ILE A 272 9.04 3.53 13.15
N MET A 273 8.78 2.50 13.96
CA MET A 273 8.81 1.12 13.52
C MET A 273 7.71 0.83 12.48
N LEU A 274 6.50 1.31 12.70
CA LEU A 274 5.40 1.14 11.75
C LEU A 274 5.68 1.85 10.41
N ILE A 275 6.19 3.08 10.46
CA ILE A 275 6.61 3.82 9.26
C ILE A 275 7.73 3.06 8.56
N ALA A 276 8.74 2.57 9.27
CA ALA A 276 9.84 1.81 8.68
C ALA A 276 9.32 0.56 7.96
N ILE A 277 8.43 -0.23 8.59
CA ILE A 277 7.82 -1.42 7.95
C ILE A 277 7.09 -1.05 6.66
N LEU A 278 6.25 -0.01 6.68
CA LEU A 278 5.50 0.39 5.47
C LEU A 278 6.42 0.96 4.40
N THR A 279 7.47 1.69 4.79
CA THR A 279 8.47 2.24 3.87
C THR A 279 9.26 1.16 3.15
N THR A 280 9.49 -0.01 3.77
CA THR A 280 10.16 -1.13 3.08
C THR A 280 9.32 -1.68 1.93
N MET A 281 7.98 -1.63 2.04
CA MET A 281 7.07 -2.10 1.00
C MET A 281 6.82 -1.02 -0.06
N ALA A 282 6.59 0.21 0.39
CA ALA A 282 6.34 1.36 -0.49
C ALA A 282 7.03 2.62 0.09
N PRO A 283 8.21 2.99 -0.41
CA PRO A 283 9.00 4.12 0.09
C PRO A 283 8.27 5.47 0.04
N ALA A 284 7.32 5.65 -0.88
CA ALA A 284 6.44 6.81 -0.93
C ALA A 284 5.66 7.08 0.37
N THR A 285 5.59 6.10 1.28
CA THR A 285 5.02 6.27 2.63
C THR A 285 5.69 7.43 3.39
N LEU A 286 6.99 7.69 3.17
CA LEU A 286 7.68 8.83 3.80
C LEU A 286 7.10 10.16 3.34
N VAL A 287 6.75 10.28 2.06
CA VAL A 287 6.11 11.48 1.50
C VAL A 287 4.71 11.67 2.12
N VAL A 288 3.95 10.59 2.28
CA VAL A 288 2.64 10.60 2.92
C VAL A 288 2.74 11.05 4.38
N VAL A 289 3.72 10.56 5.12
CA VAL A 289 3.99 10.99 6.51
C VAL A 289 4.32 12.49 6.56
N ALA A 290 5.17 12.96 5.64
CA ALA A 290 5.49 14.38 5.53
C ALA A 290 4.25 15.22 5.22
N LEU A 291 3.38 14.78 4.29
CA LEU A 291 2.11 15.44 3.97
C LEU A 291 1.18 15.57 5.19
N VAL A 292 1.08 14.52 6.00
CA VAL A 292 0.25 14.57 7.22
C VAL A 292 0.79 15.62 8.19
N VAL A 293 2.11 15.61 8.46
CA VAL A 293 2.74 16.58 9.38
C VAL A 293 2.62 18.01 8.86
N VAL A 294 2.92 18.23 7.59
CA VAL A 294 2.81 19.54 6.92
C VAL A 294 1.34 19.99 6.89
N GLY A 295 0.42 19.09 6.54
CA GLY A 295 -1.02 19.39 6.48
C GLY A 295 -1.60 19.78 7.84
N ILE A 296 -1.16 19.15 8.94
CA ILE A 296 -1.54 19.56 10.30
C ILE A 296 -0.98 20.96 10.60
N ALA A 297 0.28 21.24 10.24
CA ALA A 297 0.89 22.55 10.44
C ALA A 297 0.18 23.64 9.63
N PHE A 298 -0.18 23.36 8.37
CA PHE A 298 -0.95 24.28 7.53
C PHE A 298 -2.38 24.51 8.06
N ALA A 299 -3.03 23.46 8.56
CA ALA A 299 -4.39 23.61 9.08
C ALA A 299 -4.47 24.52 10.31
N ARG A 300 -3.37 24.66 11.07
CA ARG A 300 -3.28 25.61 12.21
C ARG A 300 -3.33 27.06 11.77
N LEU A 301 -3.01 27.39 10.51
CA LEU A 301 -3.19 28.74 9.96
C LEU A 301 -4.67 29.19 9.95
N PHE A 302 -5.60 28.25 9.92
CA PHE A 302 -7.04 28.52 9.93
C PHE A 302 -7.63 28.52 11.36
N GLU A 303 -6.80 28.36 12.39
CA GLU A 303 -7.19 28.35 13.80
C GLU A 303 -6.48 29.51 14.53
N PRO A 304 -7.19 30.61 14.86
CA PRO A 304 -6.56 31.81 15.43
C PRO A 304 -5.94 31.61 16.81
N ASP A 305 -6.33 30.54 17.52
CA ASP A 305 -5.92 30.28 18.91
C ASP A 305 -4.74 29.29 19.01
N GLU A 306 -4.23 28.76 17.91
CA GLU A 306 -3.11 27.80 17.93
C GLU A 306 -1.82 28.41 17.40
N ASP A 307 -0.72 28.29 18.16
CA ASP A 307 0.62 28.62 17.67
C ASP A 307 0.97 27.78 16.44
N ILE A 308 1.34 28.44 15.35
CA ILE A 308 1.58 27.80 14.05
C ILE A 308 2.73 26.79 14.12
N GLY A 309 3.72 27.01 14.96
CA GLY A 309 4.75 26.01 15.33
C GLY A 309 5.44 25.30 14.16
N PHE A 310 5.59 25.95 12.96
CA PHE A 310 6.22 25.31 11.80
C PHE A 310 7.61 24.77 12.10
N ALA A 311 8.42 25.50 12.86
CA ALA A 311 9.76 25.07 13.25
C ALA A 311 9.72 23.82 14.17
N ARG A 312 8.69 23.71 15.03
CA ARG A 312 8.49 22.52 15.89
C ARG A 312 8.05 21.34 15.05
N SER A 313 7.13 21.54 14.10
CA SER A 313 6.68 20.50 13.18
C SER A 313 7.80 20.02 12.26
N GLY A 314 8.63 20.92 11.76
CA GLY A 314 9.81 20.59 10.95
C GLY A 314 10.85 19.79 11.72
N ARG A 315 11.18 20.19 12.96
CA ARG A 315 12.10 19.41 13.82
C ARG A 315 11.54 18.02 14.16
N PHE A 316 10.23 17.91 14.41
CA PHE A 316 9.58 16.64 14.64
C PHE A 316 9.67 15.73 13.41
N LEU A 317 9.33 16.25 12.22
CA LEU A 317 9.44 15.51 10.96
C LEU A 317 10.88 15.09 10.67
N GLY A 318 11.85 16.00 10.81
CA GLY A 318 13.27 15.71 10.61
C GLY A 318 13.76 14.60 11.54
N SER A 319 13.42 14.66 12.84
CA SER A 319 13.75 13.61 13.80
C SER A 319 13.10 12.26 13.42
N LEU A 320 11.84 12.27 12.98
CA LEU A 320 11.12 11.07 12.57
C LEU A 320 11.78 10.40 11.36
N LEU A 321 12.03 11.18 10.30
CA LEU A 321 12.67 10.70 9.07
C LEU A 321 14.09 10.19 9.32
N PHE A 322 14.86 10.89 10.16
CA PHE A 322 16.22 10.48 10.54
C PHE A 322 16.24 9.12 11.25
N ASN A 323 15.32 8.91 12.21
CA ASN A 323 15.23 7.61 12.90
C ASN A 323 14.78 6.49 11.97
N VAL A 324 13.86 6.76 11.04
CA VAL A 324 13.46 5.78 10.01
C VAL A 324 14.63 5.46 9.08
N ALA A 325 15.41 6.47 8.68
CA ALA A 325 16.58 6.26 7.83
C ALA A 325 17.66 5.37 8.51
N ILE A 326 17.86 5.52 9.82
CA ILE A 326 18.76 4.63 10.60
C ILE A 326 18.22 3.20 10.62
N LEU A 327 16.93 3.00 10.84
CA LEU A 327 16.32 1.67 10.85
C LEU A 327 16.35 0.99 9.48
N LEU A 328 16.40 1.77 8.41
CA LEU A 328 16.46 1.30 7.02
C LEU A 328 17.83 1.61 6.41
N LEU A 329 18.90 1.48 7.18
CA LEU A 329 20.24 1.90 6.78
C LEU A 329 20.69 1.32 5.42
N PRO A 330 20.45 0.02 5.08
CA PRO A 330 20.77 -0.50 3.76
C PRO A 330 20.10 0.27 2.63
N LEU A 331 18.81 0.54 2.75
CA LEU A 331 18.04 1.32 1.78
C LEU A 331 18.53 2.77 1.71
N SER A 332 18.83 3.38 2.87
CA SER A 332 19.30 4.76 2.95
C SER A 332 20.67 4.93 2.27
N VAL A 333 21.56 3.99 2.49
CA VAL A 333 22.87 3.98 1.81
C VAL A 333 22.70 3.81 0.30
N ASP A 334 21.84 2.89 -0.13
CA ASP A 334 21.61 2.65 -1.54
C ASP A 334 20.94 3.86 -2.24
N VAL A 335 20.03 4.55 -1.58
CA VAL A 335 19.44 5.82 -2.05
C VAL A 335 20.52 6.91 -2.20
N LEU A 336 21.45 7.01 -1.25
CA LEU A 336 22.55 7.98 -1.34
C LEU A 336 23.49 7.67 -2.52
N LEU A 337 23.72 6.38 -2.79
CA LEU A 337 24.57 5.94 -3.91
C LEU A 337 23.85 6.06 -5.27
N ALA A 338 22.52 6.09 -5.29
CA ALA A 338 21.73 6.18 -6.53
C ALA A 338 21.88 7.51 -7.27
N GLY A 339 22.38 8.56 -6.63
CA GLY A 339 22.63 9.86 -7.24
C GLY A 339 21.38 10.44 -7.92
N ARG A 340 21.42 10.66 -9.23
CA ARG A 340 20.30 11.22 -10.02
C ARG A 340 19.07 10.33 -10.09
N ARG A 341 19.20 9.04 -9.83
CA ARG A 341 18.10 8.05 -9.81
C ARG A 341 17.45 7.91 -8.43
N ALA A 342 18.01 8.53 -7.38
CA ALA A 342 17.49 8.48 -6.03
C ALA A 342 15.97 8.83 -5.92
N PRO A 343 15.45 9.83 -6.63
CA PRO A 343 14.01 10.13 -6.55
C PRO A 343 13.11 8.99 -7.02
N GLY A 344 13.54 8.14 -7.94
CA GLY A 344 12.80 7.00 -8.45
C GLY A 344 12.42 5.95 -7.37
N VAL A 345 13.06 6.00 -6.19
CA VAL A 345 12.69 5.14 -5.07
C VAL A 345 11.29 5.42 -4.54
N PHE A 346 10.83 6.67 -4.62
CA PHE A 346 9.52 7.07 -4.14
C PHE A 346 8.39 6.77 -5.13
N GLY A 347 8.71 6.51 -6.38
CA GLY A 347 7.78 6.19 -7.46
C GLY A 347 8.42 6.48 -8.82
N LEU A 348 7.86 5.89 -9.85
CA LEU A 348 8.28 6.13 -11.22
C LEU A 348 7.29 7.05 -11.93
N PRO A 349 7.78 7.97 -12.79
CA PRO A 349 6.92 8.87 -13.53
C PRO A 349 6.00 8.09 -14.45
N ARG A 350 4.72 8.43 -14.46
CA ARG A 350 3.71 7.80 -15.32
C ARG A 350 3.81 8.31 -16.75
N GLY A 351 3.37 7.48 -17.68
CA GLY A 351 3.31 7.86 -19.10
C GLY A 351 2.16 8.81 -19.41
N PRO A 352 2.23 9.46 -20.58
CA PRO A 352 1.18 10.38 -21.05
C PRO A 352 -0.19 9.71 -21.23
N TRP A 353 -0.24 8.39 -21.33
CA TRP A 353 -1.46 7.58 -21.46
C TRP A 353 -2.20 7.37 -20.16
N SER A 354 -1.50 7.43 -19.04
CA SER A 354 -2.07 7.34 -17.71
C SER A 354 -2.42 8.72 -17.16
N THR A 355 -2.78 9.67 -18.03
CA THR A 355 -3.22 11.00 -17.60
C THR A 355 -4.53 10.88 -16.84
N ALA A 356 -4.41 10.48 -15.57
CA ALA A 356 -5.50 10.68 -14.64
C ALA A 356 -5.75 12.19 -14.59
N THR A 357 -6.96 12.58 -14.97
CA THR A 357 -7.36 13.99 -14.86
C THR A 357 -7.43 14.35 -13.39
N PHE A 358 -7.39 15.65 -13.05
CA PHE A 358 -7.67 16.11 -11.70
C PHE A 358 -8.98 15.49 -11.14
N LEU A 359 -9.96 15.32 -12.01
CA LEU A 359 -11.25 14.73 -11.67
C LEU A 359 -11.14 13.23 -11.33
N ASP A 360 -10.26 12.49 -11.99
CA ASP A 360 -10.03 11.07 -11.69
C ASP A 360 -9.31 10.90 -10.35
N VAL A 361 -8.35 11.77 -10.06
CA VAL A 361 -7.66 11.83 -8.76
C VAL A 361 -8.68 12.10 -7.64
N LEU A 362 -9.61 13.05 -7.83
CA LEU A 362 -10.67 13.34 -6.87
C LEU A 362 -11.63 12.15 -6.65
N ARG A 363 -11.90 11.36 -7.69
CA ARG A 363 -12.70 10.13 -7.57
C ARG A 363 -11.94 8.98 -6.88
N GLY A 364 -10.61 9.10 -6.77
CA GLY A 364 -9.75 7.99 -6.38
C GLY A 364 -9.72 6.86 -7.42
N ALA A 365 -10.03 7.20 -8.68
CA ALA A 365 -10.13 6.26 -9.79
C ALA A 365 -8.77 6.15 -10.49
N ASP A 366 -7.93 5.25 -10.03
CA ASP A 366 -6.74 4.84 -10.75
C ASP A 366 -6.83 3.37 -11.13
N GLY A 367 -7.32 3.10 -12.32
CA GLY A 367 -7.35 1.74 -12.83
C GLY A 367 -8.71 1.13 -13.15
N GLY A 368 -9.78 1.90 -13.20
CA GLY A 368 -11.06 1.42 -13.72
C GLY A 368 -12.20 1.47 -12.72
N PHE A 369 -12.07 0.85 -11.54
CA PHE A 369 -13.09 0.95 -10.51
C PHE A 369 -13.16 2.39 -9.95
N GLY A 370 -14.37 2.96 -9.91
CA GLY A 370 -14.57 4.36 -9.50
C GLY A 370 -14.51 5.39 -10.65
N ALA A 371 -14.17 5.00 -11.87
CA ALA A 371 -14.18 5.90 -13.04
C ALA A 371 -15.58 6.37 -13.44
N SER A 372 -16.63 5.66 -13.03
CA SER A 372 -18.02 6.04 -13.25
C SER A 372 -18.42 7.25 -12.38
N TRP A 373 -19.62 7.81 -12.67
CA TRP A 373 -20.18 8.93 -11.89
C TRP A 373 -20.33 8.61 -10.39
N THR A 374 -20.47 7.31 -10.02
CA THR A 374 -20.58 6.86 -8.63
C THR A 374 -19.33 7.13 -7.81
N GLY A 375 -18.15 7.24 -8.45
CA GLY A 375 -16.89 7.62 -7.79
C GLY A 375 -16.92 9.00 -7.13
N TRP A 376 -17.82 9.90 -7.55
CA TRP A 376 -18.00 11.22 -6.96
C TRP A 376 -18.71 11.22 -5.61
N LEU A 377 -19.45 10.16 -5.32
CA LEU A 377 -20.37 10.16 -4.18
C LEU A 377 -19.67 10.22 -2.82
N LEU A 378 -18.54 9.54 -2.66
CA LEU A 378 -17.76 9.60 -1.41
C LEU A 378 -17.06 10.96 -1.20
N PRO A 379 -16.35 11.54 -2.19
CA PRO A 379 -15.84 12.90 -2.10
C PRO A 379 -16.93 13.94 -1.84
N LEU A 380 -18.09 13.82 -2.48
CA LEU A 380 -19.24 14.71 -2.25
C LEU A 380 -19.74 14.58 -0.81
N ALA A 381 -19.94 13.37 -0.29
CA ALA A 381 -20.35 13.14 1.08
C ALA A 381 -19.34 13.73 2.09
N ALA A 382 -18.04 13.62 1.82
CA ALA A 382 -17.00 14.23 2.64
C ALA A 382 -17.03 15.76 2.60
N LEU A 383 -17.29 16.37 1.45
CA LEU A 383 -17.43 17.81 1.30
C LEU A 383 -18.66 18.31 2.08
N LEU A 384 -19.81 17.63 1.96
CA LEU A 384 -21.01 17.94 2.70
C LEU A 384 -20.79 17.81 4.22
N ALA A 385 -20.01 16.81 4.65
CA ALA A 385 -19.64 16.64 6.05
C ALA A 385 -18.90 17.84 6.61
N LEU A 386 -18.01 18.48 5.82
CA LEU A 386 -17.29 19.69 6.22
C LEU A 386 -18.26 20.86 6.50
N CYS A 387 -19.31 20.99 5.69
CA CYS A 387 -20.34 22.03 5.88
C CYS A 387 -21.26 21.75 7.10
N LEU A 388 -21.43 20.48 7.46
CA LEU A 388 -22.31 20.09 8.56
C LEU A 388 -21.65 20.18 9.93
N CYS A 389 -20.33 20.02 10.03
CA CYS A 389 -19.58 19.99 11.29
C CYS A 389 -19.55 21.37 11.99
N LYS A 390 -19.67 21.36 13.33
CA LYS A 390 -19.57 22.55 14.20
C LYS A 390 -18.55 22.34 15.33
N GLY A 391 -18.08 23.44 15.93
CA GLY A 391 -17.22 23.43 17.11
C GLY A 391 -15.93 22.61 16.93
N GLU A 392 -15.60 21.79 17.90
CA GLU A 392 -14.39 20.92 17.84
C GLU A 392 -14.34 19.97 16.65
N ARG A 393 -15.50 19.45 16.21
CA ARG A 393 -15.58 18.58 15.05
C ARG A 393 -15.20 19.30 13.77
N ARG A 394 -15.57 20.60 13.64
CA ARG A 394 -15.16 21.44 12.53
C ARG A 394 -13.63 21.62 12.48
N ARG A 395 -12.97 21.85 13.63
CA ARG A 395 -11.50 21.95 13.69
C ARG A 395 -10.83 20.67 13.16
N VAL A 396 -11.29 19.50 13.61
CA VAL A 396 -10.77 18.22 13.11
C VAL A 396 -11.08 18.05 11.62
N ALA A 397 -12.29 18.37 11.18
CA ALA A 397 -12.70 18.26 9.78
C ALA A 397 -11.86 19.18 8.87
N VAL A 398 -11.52 20.39 9.30
CA VAL A 398 -10.63 21.30 8.57
C VAL A 398 -9.25 20.70 8.44
N LYS A 399 -8.67 20.11 9.51
CA LYS A 399 -7.35 19.44 9.44
C LYS A 399 -7.35 18.28 8.44
N LEU A 400 -8.37 17.43 8.47
CA LEU A 400 -8.54 16.34 7.53
C LEU A 400 -8.71 16.82 6.08
N ALA A 401 -9.52 17.87 5.88
CA ALA A 401 -9.74 18.47 4.57
C ALA A 401 -8.48 19.14 4.02
N THR A 402 -7.70 19.84 4.85
CA THR A 402 -6.42 20.41 4.43
C THR A 402 -5.44 19.35 3.98
N ILE A 403 -5.30 18.24 4.74
CA ILE A 403 -4.46 17.11 4.35
C ILE A 403 -4.97 16.50 3.05
N ALA A 404 -6.29 16.28 2.90
CA ALA A 404 -6.89 15.75 1.69
C ALA A 404 -6.61 16.64 0.48
N THR A 405 -6.75 17.95 0.61
CA THR A 405 -6.49 18.92 -0.47
C THR A 405 -5.03 18.92 -0.88
N LEU A 406 -4.09 18.97 0.08
CA LEU A 406 -2.66 18.91 -0.22
C LEU A 406 -2.30 17.58 -0.91
N THR A 407 -2.92 16.47 -0.48
CA THR A 407 -2.72 15.16 -1.10
C THR A 407 -3.23 15.15 -2.54
N VAL A 408 -4.42 15.67 -2.82
CA VAL A 408 -5.00 15.75 -4.17
C VAL A 408 -4.16 16.65 -5.07
N VAL A 409 -3.69 17.79 -4.58
CA VAL A 409 -2.81 18.70 -5.34
C VAL A 409 -1.53 17.97 -5.74
N LEU A 410 -0.84 17.34 -4.77
CA LEU A 410 0.38 16.58 -5.05
C LEU A 410 0.10 15.40 -5.99
N ALA A 411 -0.96 14.64 -5.74
CA ALA A 411 -1.38 13.52 -6.59
C ALA A 411 -1.68 13.96 -8.02
N THR A 412 -2.27 15.15 -8.21
CA THR A 412 -2.51 15.73 -9.55
C THR A 412 -1.20 16.08 -10.25
N PHE A 413 -0.22 16.65 -9.51
CA PHE A 413 1.10 16.95 -10.08
C PHE A 413 1.83 15.67 -10.52
N CYS A 414 1.72 14.59 -9.73
CA CYS A 414 2.24 13.27 -10.10
C CYS A 414 1.52 12.70 -11.32
N ALA A 415 0.18 12.72 -11.32
CA ALA A 415 -0.64 12.19 -12.41
C ALA A 415 -0.40 12.94 -13.74
N ARG A 416 -0.09 14.23 -13.69
CA ARG A 416 0.25 15.06 -14.84
C ARG A 416 1.73 15.03 -15.22
N ASN A 417 2.52 14.24 -14.51
CA ASN A 417 3.97 14.13 -14.68
C ASN A 417 4.72 15.48 -14.57
N TRP A 418 4.14 16.47 -13.84
CA TRP A 418 4.79 17.78 -13.63
C TRP A 418 5.99 17.70 -12.68
N MET A 419 6.08 16.64 -11.88
CA MET A 419 7.18 16.39 -10.96
C MET A 419 8.33 15.59 -11.60
N GLY A 420 8.13 15.02 -12.78
CA GLY A 420 9.11 14.17 -13.46
C GLY A 420 9.59 13.02 -12.58
N SER A 421 10.90 12.87 -12.43
CA SER A 421 11.51 11.80 -11.61
C SER A 421 11.26 11.93 -10.10
N PHE A 422 10.76 13.07 -9.62
CA PHE A 422 10.42 13.29 -8.20
C PHE A 422 8.99 12.90 -7.85
N ALA A 423 8.24 12.32 -8.79
CA ALA A 423 6.85 11.94 -8.56
C ALA A 423 6.76 10.72 -7.60
N PRO A 424 6.18 10.88 -6.39
CA PRO A 424 5.89 9.73 -5.55
C PRO A 424 4.78 8.85 -6.16
N ASP A 425 4.73 7.60 -5.71
CA ASP A 425 3.70 6.66 -6.15
C ASP A 425 2.30 7.21 -5.86
N LEU A 426 1.51 7.37 -6.93
CA LEU A 426 0.17 7.95 -6.87
C LEU A 426 -0.78 7.12 -6.00
N ASP A 427 -0.66 5.79 -6.05
CA ASP A 427 -1.55 4.90 -5.31
C ASP A 427 -1.35 5.03 -3.80
N VAL A 428 -0.11 5.26 -3.36
CA VAL A 428 0.23 5.53 -1.97
C VAL A 428 -0.33 6.89 -1.51
N LEU A 429 -0.32 7.90 -2.37
CA LEU A 429 -0.97 9.19 -2.09
C LEU A 429 -2.49 9.02 -1.98
N LEU A 430 -3.11 8.28 -2.90
CA LEU A 430 -4.54 8.00 -2.88
C LEU A 430 -4.96 7.19 -1.63
N ALA A 431 -4.05 6.38 -1.05
CA ALA A 431 -4.30 5.72 0.23
C ALA A 431 -4.49 6.73 1.38
N LEU A 432 -3.69 7.80 1.42
CA LEU A 432 -3.89 8.87 2.39
C LEU A 432 -5.22 9.59 2.15
N TYR A 433 -5.52 9.90 0.88
CA TYR A 433 -6.77 10.54 0.52
C TYR A 433 -7.99 9.72 0.95
N ALA A 434 -7.97 8.40 0.75
CA ALA A 434 -9.01 7.48 1.21
C ALA A 434 -9.25 7.54 2.73
N VAL A 435 -8.17 7.60 3.53
CA VAL A 435 -8.27 7.76 4.99
C VAL A 435 -8.94 9.09 5.35
N MET A 436 -8.57 10.18 4.67
CA MET A 436 -9.13 11.50 4.94
C MET A 436 -10.62 11.56 4.58
N ILE A 437 -11.01 11.08 3.39
CA ILE A 437 -12.41 11.05 2.92
C ILE A 437 -13.27 10.21 3.85
N ALA A 438 -12.86 8.98 4.17
CA ALA A 438 -13.61 8.11 5.07
C ALA A 438 -13.77 8.72 6.47
N SER A 439 -12.74 9.41 6.96
CA SER A 439 -12.78 10.10 8.26
C SER A 439 -13.73 11.29 8.25
N LEU A 440 -13.74 12.08 7.17
CA LEU A 440 -14.67 13.20 6.99
C LEU A 440 -16.12 12.70 6.93
N VAL A 441 -16.42 11.63 6.19
CA VAL A 441 -17.74 11.00 6.14
C VAL A 441 -18.20 10.59 7.55
N GLY A 442 -17.29 9.98 8.35
CA GLY A 442 -17.61 9.61 9.73
C GLY A 442 -17.94 10.82 10.62
N LEU A 443 -17.19 11.92 10.49
CA LEU A 443 -17.48 13.17 11.21
C LEU A 443 -18.82 13.76 10.78
N GLY A 444 -19.14 13.72 9.48
CA GLY A 444 -20.42 14.17 8.95
C GLY A 444 -21.60 13.41 9.54
N VAL A 445 -21.51 12.07 9.56
CA VAL A 445 -22.54 11.23 10.19
C VAL A 445 -22.71 11.57 11.67
N SER A 446 -21.61 11.77 12.40
CA SER A 446 -21.67 12.16 13.80
C SER A 446 -22.29 13.56 14.00
N ALA A 447 -22.04 14.50 13.07
CA ALA A 447 -22.70 15.82 13.08
C ALA A 447 -24.22 15.68 12.84
N LEU A 448 -24.63 14.78 11.93
CA LEU A 448 -26.03 14.45 11.69
C LEU A 448 -26.72 13.89 12.94
N GLU A 449 -26.07 12.98 13.65
CA GLU A 449 -26.63 12.35 14.85
C GLU A 449 -26.84 13.32 16.02
N ASN A 450 -25.92 14.29 16.20
CA ASN A 450 -25.89 15.11 17.39
C ASN A 450 -26.38 16.56 17.15
N ASP A 451 -26.00 17.16 16.02
CA ASP A 451 -26.20 18.59 15.79
C ASP A 451 -27.55 18.89 15.08
N LEU A 452 -28.10 17.90 14.35
CA LEU A 452 -29.36 18.06 13.63
C LEU A 452 -30.60 17.68 14.45
N ARG A 453 -30.48 16.84 15.48
CA ARG A 453 -31.60 16.48 16.36
C ARG A 453 -32.18 17.67 17.12
N GLN A 454 -31.38 18.71 17.33
CA GLN A 454 -31.77 19.93 18.06
C GLN A 454 -32.09 21.12 17.14
N ALA A 455 -31.94 20.95 15.82
CA ALA A 455 -32.18 22.03 14.86
C ALA A 455 -33.57 21.85 14.21
N GLY A 456 -34.34 22.94 14.10
CA GLY A 456 -35.57 22.97 13.31
C GLY A 456 -35.33 22.60 11.84
N PHE A 457 -36.38 22.29 11.09
CA PHE A 457 -36.29 21.90 9.68
C PHE A 457 -35.58 23.01 8.86
N GLY A 458 -34.52 22.64 8.12
CA GLY A 458 -33.75 23.58 7.34
C GLY A 458 -32.84 22.92 6.32
N TRP A 459 -32.14 23.71 5.52
CA TRP A 459 -31.24 23.24 4.43
C TRP A 459 -30.21 22.19 4.86
N ARG A 460 -29.81 22.17 6.14
CA ARG A 460 -28.88 21.15 6.70
C ARG A 460 -29.45 19.74 6.70
N GLN A 461 -30.77 19.59 6.89
CA GLN A 461 -31.44 18.29 6.84
C GLN A 461 -31.48 17.74 5.42
N ILE A 462 -31.65 18.63 4.42
CA ILE A 462 -31.58 18.28 3.00
C ILE A 462 -30.19 17.79 2.65
N LEU A 463 -29.15 18.52 3.05
CA LEU A 463 -27.76 18.09 2.82
C LEU A 463 -27.43 16.78 3.54
N ALA A 464 -28.00 16.56 4.71
CA ALA A 464 -27.89 15.33 5.46
C ALA A 464 -28.47 14.13 4.70
N GLY A 465 -29.71 14.28 4.21
CA GLY A 465 -30.36 13.27 3.37
C GLY A 465 -29.57 12.97 2.10
N LEU A 466 -29.07 14.01 1.43
CA LEU A 466 -28.23 13.86 0.25
C LEU A 466 -26.92 13.11 0.55
N SER A 467 -26.27 13.40 1.68
CA SER A 467 -25.04 12.70 2.10
C SER A 467 -25.30 11.21 2.36
N VAL A 468 -26.41 10.87 3.02
CA VAL A 468 -26.78 9.48 3.26
C VAL A 468 -27.13 8.76 1.95
N ALA A 469 -27.90 9.41 1.06
CA ALA A 469 -28.22 8.87 -0.25
C ALA A 469 -26.95 8.62 -1.08
N ALA A 470 -26.02 9.58 -1.11
CA ALA A 470 -24.75 9.43 -1.80
C ALA A 470 -23.96 8.24 -1.26
N LEU A 471 -23.89 8.07 0.05
CA LEU A 471 -23.20 6.93 0.68
C LEU A 471 -23.85 5.60 0.30
N VAL A 472 -25.17 5.50 0.33
CA VAL A 472 -25.91 4.28 -0.05
C VAL A 472 -25.66 3.93 -1.51
N VAL A 473 -25.74 4.90 -2.41
CA VAL A 473 -25.53 4.66 -3.85
C VAL A 473 -24.07 4.33 -4.15
N ALA A 474 -23.11 4.94 -3.43
CA ALA A 474 -21.66 4.62 -3.57
C ALA A 474 -21.35 3.15 -3.24
N THR A 475 -22.20 2.47 -2.47
CA THR A 475 -21.99 1.05 -2.12
C THR A 475 -22.37 0.08 -3.24
N ALA A 476 -23.19 0.49 -4.21
CA ALA A 476 -23.67 -0.41 -5.27
C ALA A 476 -22.52 -0.97 -6.16
N PRO A 477 -21.59 -0.17 -6.70
CA PRO A 477 -20.48 -0.71 -7.45
C PRO A 477 -19.52 -1.53 -6.59
N PHE A 478 -19.35 -1.16 -5.31
CA PHE A 478 -18.57 -1.95 -4.35
C PHE A 478 -19.14 -3.35 -4.18
N LEU A 479 -20.46 -3.48 -4.05
CA LEU A 479 -21.13 -4.78 -3.96
C LEU A 479 -21.04 -5.57 -5.28
N ALA A 480 -21.10 -4.89 -6.41
CA ALA A 480 -20.95 -5.52 -7.73
C ALA A 480 -19.60 -6.19 -7.91
N SER A 481 -18.50 -5.60 -7.37
CA SER A 481 -17.16 -6.18 -7.45
C SER A 481 -17.01 -7.53 -6.73
N PHE A 482 -17.95 -7.89 -5.84
CA PHE A 482 -17.96 -9.19 -5.16
C PHE A 482 -18.41 -10.35 -6.08
N ALA A 483 -19.01 -10.05 -7.22
CA ALA A 483 -19.54 -11.07 -8.14
C ALA A 483 -18.43 -12.02 -8.61
N SER A 484 -17.25 -11.50 -8.95
CA SER A 484 -16.10 -12.27 -9.40
C SER A 484 -15.52 -13.20 -8.33
N GLY A 485 -15.74 -12.90 -7.04
CA GLY A 485 -15.14 -13.59 -5.90
C GLY A 485 -13.63 -13.38 -5.75
N ARG A 486 -13.05 -12.44 -6.52
CA ARG A 486 -11.62 -12.08 -6.52
C ARG A 486 -11.37 -10.60 -6.75
N PHE A 487 -12.40 -9.75 -6.62
CA PHE A 487 -12.35 -8.31 -6.83
C PHE A 487 -11.73 -7.93 -8.19
N ASP A 488 -12.15 -8.62 -9.24
CA ASP A 488 -11.69 -8.45 -10.62
C ASP A 488 -10.19 -8.66 -10.86
N LEU A 489 -9.48 -9.34 -9.92
CA LEU A 489 -8.12 -9.80 -10.16
C LEU A 489 -8.13 -10.81 -11.33
N PRO A 490 -7.30 -10.66 -12.37
CA PRO A 490 -7.24 -11.58 -13.50
C PRO A 490 -7.02 -13.04 -13.11
N THR A 491 -7.44 -13.96 -13.94
CA THR A 491 -7.22 -15.41 -13.73
C THR A 491 -5.87 -15.86 -14.26
N THR A 492 -5.38 -15.22 -15.31
CA THR A 492 -4.11 -15.49 -15.98
C THR A 492 -3.35 -14.19 -16.16
N SER A 493 -2.05 -14.25 -16.36
CA SER A 493 -1.21 -13.08 -16.64
C SER A 493 -0.54 -13.21 -18.01
N VAL A 494 -0.15 -12.08 -18.58
CA VAL A 494 0.67 -12.03 -19.80
C VAL A 494 2.01 -12.73 -19.55
N ALA A 495 2.62 -12.50 -18.38
CA ALA A 495 3.92 -13.08 -18.03
C ALA A 495 3.87 -14.64 -18.05
N GLU A 496 2.82 -15.25 -17.49
CA GLU A 496 2.64 -16.69 -17.48
C GLU A 496 2.48 -17.27 -18.89
N SER A 497 1.77 -16.54 -19.76
CA SER A 497 1.58 -16.95 -21.17
C SER A 497 2.90 -16.99 -21.96
N LEU A 498 3.92 -16.25 -21.51
CA LEU A 498 5.24 -16.19 -22.15
C LEU A 498 6.18 -17.31 -21.70
N SER A 499 5.84 -18.09 -20.71
CA SER A 499 6.68 -19.21 -20.24
C SER A 499 7.01 -20.22 -21.34
N ALA A 500 6.12 -20.38 -22.32
CA ALA A 500 6.31 -21.24 -23.48
C ALA A 500 7.34 -20.72 -24.51
N LEU A 501 7.73 -19.45 -24.43
CA LEU A 501 8.68 -18.79 -25.33
C LEU A 501 10.12 -18.83 -24.80
N ALA A 502 10.39 -19.58 -23.75
CA ALA A 502 11.74 -19.74 -23.19
C ALA A 502 12.68 -20.36 -24.24
N PRO A 503 13.93 -19.85 -24.38
CA PRO A 503 14.90 -20.41 -25.31
C PRO A 503 15.22 -21.86 -24.93
N THR A 504 15.09 -22.78 -25.88
CA THR A 504 15.22 -24.24 -25.66
C THR A 504 16.67 -24.71 -25.44
N ASN A 505 17.67 -23.97 -25.93
CA ASN A 505 19.09 -24.35 -25.92
C ASN A 505 19.98 -23.36 -25.16
N ALA A 506 19.43 -22.67 -24.20
CA ALA A 506 20.14 -21.56 -23.62
C ALA A 506 20.92 -21.95 -22.37
N GLY A 507 22.13 -21.47 -22.30
CA GLY A 507 22.72 -21.09 -21.05
C GLY A 507 21.81 -20.15 -20.26
N GLY A 508 22.25 -19.66 -19.09
CA GLY A 508 21.49 -18.64 -18.38
C GLY A 508 21.14 -17.46 -19.30
N TYR A 509 19.94 -16.95 -19.20
CA TYR A 509 19.44 -15.83 -20.02
C TYR A 509 18.66 -14.83 -19.18
N ARG A 510 18.46 -13.64 -19.71
CA ARG A 510 17.57 -12.62 -19.13
C ARG A 510 16.47 -12.25 -20.09
N VAL A 511 15.32 -11.93 -19.51
CA VAL A 511 14.20 -11.30 -20.18
C VAL A 511 14.17 -9.82 -19.77
N LEU A 512 14.12 -8.93 -20.73
CA LEU A 512 13.95 -7.49 -20.51
C LEU A 512 12.46 -7.16 -20.63
N TRP A 513 11.90 -6.64 -19.55
CA TRP A 513 10.50 -6.21 -19.46
C TRP A 513 10.45 -4.71 -19.65
N LEU A 514 9.63 -4.23 -20.59
CA LEU A 514 9.40 -2.82 -20.86
C LEU A 514 7.90 -2.55 -20.78
N GLY A 515 7.51 -1.49 -20.07
CA GLY A 515 6.09 -1.14 -19.94
C GLY A 515 5.85 -0.01 -18.94
N ASP A 516 4.57 0.27 -18.70
CA ASP A 516 4.18 1.21 -17.64
C ASP A 516 4.48 0.59 -16.25
N PRO A 517 4.99 1.38 -15.28
CA PRO A 517 5.33 0.88 -13.94
C PRO A 517 4.22 0.16 -13.18
N SER A 518 2.95 0.41 -13.56
CA SER A 518 1.79 -0.21 -12.91
C SER A 518 1.46 -1.61 -13.43
N ILE A 519 1.98 -2.00 -14.60
CA ILE A 519 1.69 -3.30 -15.24
C ILE A 519 2.88 -4.23 -15.34
N VAL A 520 4.11 -3.71 -15.32
CA VAL A 520 5.32 -4.55 -15.31
C VAL A 520 5.34 -5.40 -14.03
N PRO A 521 5.54 -6.74 -14.12
CA PRO A 521 5.36 -7.64 -12.97
C PRO A 521 6.46 -7.56 -11.92
N ILE A 522 7.50 -6.81 -12.15
CA ILE A 522 8.63 -6.56 -11.23
C ILE A 522 9.02 -5.09 -11.26
N ALA A 523 9.62 -4.62 -10.16
CA ALA A 523 10.15 -3.27 -10.12
C ALA A 523 11.43 -3.14 -10.94
N GLY A 524 11.59 -2.00 -11.60
CA GLY A 524 12.75 -1.67 -12.40
C GLY A 524 13.15 -0.20 -12.27
N TRP A 525 13.76 0.33 -13.30
CA TRP A 525 14.18 1.72 -13.36
C TRP A 525 13.49 2.45 -14.52
N SER A 526 13.23 3.73 -14.34
CA SER A 526 12.68 4.57 -15.40
C SER A 526 13.71 4.77 -16.53
N VAL A 527 13.30 4.49 -17.74
CA VAL A 527 14.03 4.83 -18.99
C VAL A 527 13.51 6.16 -19.53
N ALA A 528 12.19 6.32 -19.56
CA ALA A 528 11.50 7.52 -19.97
C ALA A 528 10.19 7.65 -19.16
N PRO A 529 9.54 8.82 -19.16
CA PRO A 529 8.25 8.94 -18.48
C PRO A 529 7.24 7.89 -18.99
N GLY A 530 6.74 7.07 -18.07
CA GLY A 530 5.82 5.96 -18.37
C GLY A 530 6.46 4.74 -19.02
N LEU A 531 7.78 4.66 -18.99
CA LEU A 531 8.51 3.49 -19.48
C LEU A 531 9.50 3.02 -18.41
N GLU A 532 9.18 1.91 -17.78
CA GLU A 532 10.03 1.17 -16.88
C GLU A 532 10.76 0.06 -17.64
N ALA A 533 12.03 -0.16 -17.29
CA ALA A 533 12.79 -1.31 -17.71
C ALA A 533 13.18 -2.15 -16.50
N ALA A 534 12.83 -3.41 -16.54
CA ALA A 534 13.15 -4.39 -15.51
C ALA A 534 13.67 -5.68 -16.16
N THR A 535 14.39 -6.50 -15.40
CA THR A 535 14.90 -7.78 -15.91
C THR A 535 14.53 -8.93 -15.01
N SER A 536 14.26 -10.09 -15.59
CA SER A 536 14.18 -11.36 -14.88
C SER A 536 15.23 -12.34 -15.40
N MET A 537 15.76 -13.18 -14.52
CA MET A 537 16.74 -14.22 -14.90
C MET A 537 16.01 -15.54 -15.16
N ASN A 538 16.39 -16.22 -16.22
CA ASN A 538 15.93 -17.57 -16.60
C ASN A 538 14.40 -17.69 -16.74
N GLY A 539 13.72 -16.64 -17.19
CA GLY A 539 12.30 -16.66 -17.50
C GLY A 539 11.45 -15.70 -16.67
N LEU A 540 10.44 -16.23 -16.00
CA LEU A 540 9.47 -15.44 -15.27
C LEU A 540 10.08 -14.72 -14.05
N PRO A 541 9.51 -13.57 -13.67
CA PRO A 541 9.88 -12.89 -12.44
C PRO A 541 9.68 -13.77 -11.20
N GLY A 542 10.66 -13.77 -10.32
CA GLY A 542 10.65 -14.50 -9.05
C GLY A 542 10.82 -13.59 -7.84
N GLY A 543 10.82 -14.20 -6.66
CA GLY A 543 10.94 -13.49 -5.39
C GLY A 543 12.25 -12.71 -5.22
N ASN A 544 13.31 -13.10 -5.93
CA ASN A 544 14.61 -12.40 -5.93
C ASN A 544 14.58 -11.03 -6.62
N ALA A 545 13.56 -10.71 -7.39
CA ALA A 545 13.39 -9.45 -8.12
C ALA A 545 12.29 -8.53 -7.55
N LEU A 546 11.74 -8.85 -6.38
CA LEU A 546 10.65 -8.07 -5.77
C LEU A 546 11.02 -6.63 -5.43
N PHE A 547 12.23 -6.45 -4.90
CA PHE A 547 12.72 -5.14 -4.50
C PHE A 547 13.90 -4.77 -5.38
N THR A 548 13.68 -3.82 -6.29
CA THR A 548 14.74 -3.26 -7.12
C THR A 548 15.56 -2.26 -6.30
N PRO A 549 16.90 -2.38 -6.28
CA PRO A 549 17.72 -1.40 -5.61
C PRO A 549 17.58 -0.02 -6.28
N PRO A 550 17.49 1.08 -5.51
CA PRO A 550 17.47 2.44 -6.04
C PRO A 550 18.69 2.74 -6.92
N ASN A 551 19.86 2.25 -6.50
CA ASN A 551 21.08 2.36 -7.28
C ASN A 551 21.08 1.34 -8.41
N SER A 552 21.00 1.83 -9.65
CA SER A 552 21.07 0.98 -10.86
C SER A 552 22.49 0.42 -11.11
N GLY A 553 23.51 1.04 -10.53
CA GLY A 553 24.91 0.63 -10.71
C GLY A 553 25.28 0.52 -12.18
N THR A 554 25.86 -0.61 -12.55
CA THR A 554 26.25 -0.92 -13.93
C THR A 554 25.06 -1.26 -14.85
N SER A 555 23.85 -1.42 -14.31
CA SER A 555 22.62 -1.61 -15.11
C SER A 555 22.28 -0.39 -15.96
N ASP A 556 22.90 0.77 -15.69
CA ASP A 556 22.81 1.97 -16.52
C ASP A 556 23.21 1.70 -17.97
N VAL A 557 24.12 0.76 -18.22
CA VAL A 557 24.50 0.35 -19.59
C VAL A 557 23.29 -0.19 -20.35
N LEU A 558 22.48 -1.01 -19.70
CA LEU A 558 21.26 -1.57 -20.27
C LEU A 558 20.20 -0.49 -20.52
N LEU A 559 20.02 0.41 -19.54
CA LEU A 559 19.05 1.52 -19.66
C LEU A 559 19.46 2.48 -20.78
N ASN A 560 20.74 2.82 -20.85
CA ASN A 560 21.29 3.67 -21.92
C ASN A 560 21.21 3.02 -23.30
N ALA A 561 21.29 1.68 -23.39
CA ALA A 561 21.10 0.97 -24.66
C ALA A 561 19.66 1.15 -25.18
N VAL A 562 18.67 0.98 -24.30
CA VAL A 562 17.24 1.20 -24.62
C VAL A 562 16.99 2.68 -24.98
N GLU A 563 17.57 3.61 -24.21
CA GLU A 563 17.46 5.04 -24.50
C GLU A 563 18.07 5.42 -25.86
N THR A 564 19.23 4.84 -26.19
CA THR A 564 19.91 5.02 -27.48
C THR A 564 19.00 4.57 -28.65
N ALA A 565 18.28 3.45 -28.47
CA ALA A 565 17.32 2.98 -29.44
C ALA A 565 16.11 3.91 -29.57
N LEU A 566 15.57 4.39 -28.44
CA LEU A 566 14.47 5.36 -28.43
C LEU A 566 14.81 6.66 -29.15
N GLN A 567 16.08 7.09 -29.06
CA GLN A 567 16.59 8.28 -29.76
C GLN A 567 16.92 8.01 -31.24
N GLY A 568 16.72 6.78 -31.72
CA GLY A 568 16.99 6.38 -33.09
C GLY A 568 18.49 6.35 -33.46
N ARG A 569 19.39 6.32 -32.48
CA ARG A 569 20.85 6.33 -32.67
C ARG A 569 21.46 4.94 -32.92
N THR A 570 20.67 3.89 -32.84
CA THR A 570 21.09 2.53 -33.17
C THR A 570 20.03 1.77 -33.92
N VAL A 571 20.47 0.86 -34.79
CA VAL A 571 19.65 -0.15 -35.48
C VAL A 571 20.07 -1.57 -35.07
N ARG A 572 20.92 -1.68 -34.03
CA ARG A 572 21.48 -2.94 -33.50
C ARG A 572 21.37 -3.00 -31.98
N LEU A 573 20.16 -2.83 -31.48
CA LEU A 573 19.90 -2.88 -30.04
C LEU A 573 20.22 -4.28 -29.48
N GLY A 574 19.93 -5.35 -30.22
CA GLY A 574 20.24 -6.71 -29.82
C GLY A 574 21.72 -6.92 -29.55
N GLN A 575 22.61 -6.31 -30.37
CA GLN A 575 24.07 -6.34 -30.17
C GLN A 575 24.48 -5.62 -28.86
N LEU A 576 23.85 -4.50 -28.54
CA LEU A 576 24.11 -3.76 -27.29
C LEU A 576 23.62 -4.54 -26.04
N LEU A 577 22.56 -5.32 -26.16
CA LEU A 577 21.95 -6.12 -25.11
C LEU A 577 22.55 -7.53 -24.96
N ALA A 578 23.22 -8.05 -26.00
CA ALA A 578 23.77 -9.39 -26.01
C ALA A 578 24.79 -9.64 -24.87
N PRO A 579 25.75 -8.72 -24.54
CA PRO A 579 26.66 -8.90 -23.41
C PRO A 579 25.96 -9.00 -22.06
N ALA A 580 24.75 -8.44 -21.93
CA ALA A 580 23.93 -8.55 -20.73
C ALA A 580 23.14 -9.87 -20.67
N GLY A 581 23.24 -10.73 -21.68
CA GLY A 581 22.50 -11.99 -21.76
C GLY A 581 21.00 -11.80 -21.98
N ILE A 582 20.57 -10.71 -22.62
CA ILE A 582 19.17 -10.51 -22.96
C ILE A 582 18.80 -11.32 -24.19
N SER A 583 17.96 -12.34 -23.99
CA SER A 583 17.41 -13.19 -25.06
C SER A 583 16.12 -12.65 -25.65
N THR A 584 15.32 -12.02 -24.80
CA THR A 584 13.94 -11.65 -25.13
C THR A 584 13.62 -10.28 -24.56
N ILE A 585 12.93 -9.46 -25.34
CA ILE A 585 12.37 -8.18 -24.91
C ILE A 585 10.85 -8.33 -24.93
N VAL A 586 10.22 -8.10 -23.78
CA VAL A 586 8.76 -8.15 -23.61
C VAL A 586 8.25 -6.74 -23.40
N VAL A 587 7.41 -6.26 -24.30
CA VAL A 587 6.76 -4.96 -24.20
C VAL A 587 5.33 -5.19 -23.75
N MET A 588 4.99 -4.72 -22.55
CA MET A 588 3.68 -4.92 -21.95
C MET A 588 2.78 -3.71 -22.14
N ASN A 589 1.58 -3.93 -22.67
CA ASN A 589 0.50 -2.95 -22.79
C ASN A 589 -0.64 -3.22 -21.79
N ALA A 590 -0.71 -4.43 -21.22
CA ALA A 590 -1.62 -4.83 -20.16
C ALA A 590 -0.99 -5.90 -19.29
N SER A 591 -1.45 -6.03 -18.04
CA SER A 591 -0.96 -7.04 -17.08
C SER A 591 -1.49 -8.45 -17.39
N ALA A 592 -2.63 -8.54 -18.06
CA ALA A 592 -3.27 -9.80 -18.43
C ALA A 592 -3.88 -9.71 -19.83
N PRO A 593 -4.09 -10.84 -20.53
CA PRO A 593 -4.83 -10.85 -21.78
C PRO A 593 -6.29 -10.48 -21.53
N GLU A 594 -6.89 -9.72 -22.44
CA GLU A 594 -8.32 -9.46 -22.44
C GLU A 594 -9.05 -10.70 -22.95
N LEU A 595 -9.98 -11.21 -22.16
CA LEU A 595 -10.81 -12.36 -22.48
C LEU A 595 -12.27 -11.93 -22.45
N GLU A 596 -12.93 -11.95 -23.60
CA GLU A 596 -14.32 -11.52 -23.72
C GLU A 596 -15.24 -12.21 -22.71
N GLY A 597 -15.99 -11.41 -21.97
CA GLY A 597 -16.95 -11.88 -20.97
C GLY A 597 -16.35 -12.46 -19.69
N VAL A 598 -15.01 -12.60 -19.61
CA VAL A 598 -14.32 -13.20 -18.45
C VAL A 598 -13.54 -12.17 -17.65
N GLN A 599 -12.72 -11.37 -18.34
CA GLN A 599 -11.91 -10.34 -17.67
C GLN A 599 -11.68 -9.15 -18.60
N THR A 600 -11.85 -7.96 -18.03
CA THR A 600 -11.44 -6.69 -18.62
C THR A 600 -10.23 -6.17 -17.86
N VAL A 601 -9.18 -5.82 -18.56
CA VAL A 601 -7.92 -5.35 -17.94
C VAL A 601 -7.63 -3.96 -18.48
N PRO A 602 -7.24 -3.00 -17.61
CA PRO A 602 -6.89 -1.66 -18.08
C PRO A 602 -5.68 -1.72 -19.01
N MET A 603 -5.85 -1.19 -20.20
CA MET A 603 -4.78 -1.04 -21.20
C MET A 603 -3.94 0.18 -20.84
N ARG A 604 -2.63 0.00 -20.83
CA ARG A 604 -1.64 1.06 -20.63
C ARG A 604 -0.56 0.93 -21.72
N PRO A 605 -0.87 1.34 -22.93
CA PRO A 605 0.03 1.17 -24.06
C PRO A 605 1.32 1.96 -23.84
N VAL A 606 2.44 1.36 -24.23
CA VAL A 606 3.73 2.04 -24.25
C VAL A 606 3.78 3.13 -25.32
N PRO A 607 4.69 4.11 -25.20
CA PRO A 607 4.89 5.11 -26.24
C PRO A 607 5.12 4.48 -27.62
N SER A 608 4.41 4.94 -28.64
CA SER A 608 4.55 4.43 -30.01
C SER A 608 5.98 4.56 -30.56
N VAL A 609 6.72 5.54 -30.06
CA VAL A 609 8.15 5.71 -30.37
C VAL A 609 8.96 4.47 -29.99
N LEU A 610 8.64 3.79 -28.84
CA LEU A 610 9.32 2.57 -28.46
C LEU A 610 9.09 1.45 -29.45
N LEU A 611 7.83 1.19 -29.82
CA LEU A 611 7.49 0.13 -30.77
C LEU A 611 8.14 0.39 -32.13
N THR A 612 8.13 1.64 -32.59
CA THR A 612 8.80 2.03 -33.82
C THR A 612 10.31 1.85 -33.73
N ALA A 613 10.91 2.19 -32.58
CA ALA A 613 12.35 2.01 -32.38
C ALA A 613 12.74 0.53 -32.37
N LEU A 614 11.96 -0.33 -31.72
CA LEU A 614 12.20 -1.79 -31.69
C LEU A 614 12.00 -2.43 -33.06
N ALA A 615 10.96 -2.03 -33.80
CA ALA A 615 10.67 -2.55 -35.15
C ALA A 615 11.75 -2.19 -36.19
N ARG A 616 12.55 -1.14 -35.95
CA ARG A 616 13.66 -0.71 -36.83
C ARG A 616 14.97 -1.46 -36.56
N GLN A 617 15.04 -2.30 -35.55
CA GLN A 617 16.27 -3.04 -35.21
C GLN A 617 16.47 -4.22 -36.15
N ASN A 618 17.68 -4.35 -36.70
CA ASN A 618 18.02 -5.44 -37.64
C ASN A 618 18.29 -6.77 -36.95
N ASP A 619 18.55 -6.73 -35.67
CA ASP A 619 18.97 -7.85 -34.83
C ASP A 619 17.87 -8.29 -33.82
N LEU A 620 16.67 -7.70 -33.93
CA LEU A 620 15.49 -8.12 -33.18
C LEU A 620 14.45 -8.68 -34.14
N SER A 621 13.86 -9.80 -33.81
CA SER A 621 12.75 -10.41 -34.53
C SER A 621 11.49 -10.40 -33.67
N LEU A 622 10.38 -9.92 -34.24
CA LEU A 622 9.08 -9.95 -33.59
C LEU A 622 8.55 -11.39 -33.58
N VAL A 623 8.36 -11.97 -32.40
CA VAL A 623 7.91 -13.38 -32.21
C VAL A 623 6.41 -13.44 -31.92
N LEU A 624 5.91 -12.50 -31.13
CA LEU A 624 4.51 -12.45 -30.74
C LEU A 624 4.00 -11.01 -30.74
N ARG A 625 2.82 -10.81 -31.28
CA ARG A 625 2.10 -9.53 -31.21
C ARG A 625 0.65 -9.78 -30.85
N THR A 626 0.25 -9.24 -29.70
CA THR A 626 -1.13 -9.18 -29.25
C THR A 626 -1.45 -7.77 -28.76
N PRO A 627 -2.70 -7.40 -28.55
CA PRO A 627 -3.03 -6.10 -27.96
C PRO A 627 -2.37 -5.89 -26.57
N SER A 628 -2.21 -6.95 -25.79
CA SER A 628 -1.69 -6.89 -24.42
C SER A 628 -0.16 -6.94 -24.34
N VAL A 629 0.53 -7.52 -25.34
CA VAL A 629 1.98 -7.72 -25.32
C VAL A 629 2.58 -7.85 -26.71
N GLU A 630 3.79 -7.30 -26.87
CA GLU A 630 4.66 -7.57 -28.01
C GLU A 630 5.98 -8.18 -27.52
N VAL A 631 6.46 -9.23 -28.18
CA VAL A 631 7.66 -9.97 -27.81
C VAL A 631 8.65 -9.99 -28.95
N PHE A 632 9.86 -9.53 -28.66
CA PHE A 632 10.97 -9.53 -29.59
C PHE A 632 12.06 -10.51 -29.11
N SER A 633 12.57 -11.33 -29.99
CA SER A 633 13.73 -12.19 -29.75
C SER A 633 15.01 -11.53 -30.25
N ASN A 634 16.08 -11.63 -29.47
CA ASN A 634 17.40 -11.12 -29.84
C ASN A 634 18.16 -12.22 -30.58
N SER A 635 18.40 -12.01 -31.87
CA SER A 635 19.12 -12.96 -32.74
C SER A 635 20.61 -13.08 -32.40
N LEU A 636 21.17 -12.10 -31.69
CA LEU A 636 22.59 -12.08 -31.27
C LEU A 636 22.80 -12.56 -29.83
N PHE A 637 21.77 -13.15 -29.21
CA PHE A 637 21.87 -13.70 -27.87
C PHE A 637 22.86 -14.87 -27.80
N HIS A 638 23.75 -14.88 -26.79
CA HIS A 638 24.76 -15.92 -26.58
C HIS A 638 24.91 -16.39 -25.13
N GLY A 639 23.91 -16.15 -24.27
CA GLY A 639 23.93 -16.52 -22.85
C GLY A 639 24.48 -15.44 -21.94
N ILE A 640 24.19 -15.57 -20.62
CA ILE A 640 24.73 -14.66 -19.59
C ILE A 640 26.25 -14.87 -19.45
N VAL A 641 26.71 -16.12 -19.50
CA VAL A 641 28.12 -16.46 -19.55
C VAL A 641 28.41 -17.14 -20.85
N SER A 642 29.28 -16.56 -21.63
CA SER A 642 29.65 -17.05 -22.96
C SER A 642 31.16 -17.20 -23.09
N MET A 643 31.57 -18.11 -23.94
CA MET A 643 32.99 -18.23 -24.33
C MET A 643 33.15 -18.03 -25.84
N ARG A 644 34.32 -17.54 -26.22
CA ARG A 644 34.71 -17.32 -27.59
C ARG A 644 36.09 -17.87 -27.83
N VAL A 645 36.23 -18.75 -28.82
CA VAL A 645 37.51 -19.31 -29.22
C VAL A 645 37.98 -18.60 -30.49
N GLY A 646 38.89 -17.68 -30.33
CA GLY A 646 39.31 -16.81 -31.44
C GLY A 646 38.37 -15.64 -31.71
N LEU A 647 38.76 -14.72 -32.59
CA LEU A 647 38.03 -13.50 -32.88
C LEU A 647 36.89 -13.74 -33.90
N ASP A 648 37.03 -14.76 -34.75
CA ASP A 648 36.09 -15.00 -35.89
C ASP A 648 34.93 -15.93 -35.53
N GLN A 649 34.93 -16.56 -34.36
CA GLN A 649 33.86 -17.44 -33.95
C GLN A 649 32.77 -16.71 -33.14
N ALA A 650 31.55 -17.10 -33.37
CA ALA A 650 30.39 -16.61 -32.57
C ALA A 650 30.56 -17.06 -31.10
N PRO A 651 30.23 -16.21 -30.13
CA PRO A 651 30.20 -16.61 -28.72
C PRO A 651 29.21 -17.74 -28.49
N THR A 652 29.60 -18.72 -27.68
CA THR A 652 28.75 -19.86 -27.28
C THR A 652 28.43 -19.80 -25.78
N PRO A 653 27.22 -20.16 -25.33
CA PRO A 653 26.89 -20.21 -23.91
C PRO A 653 27.72 -21.30 -23.21
N VAL A 654 28.19 -21.01 -21.99
CA VAL A 654 29.06 -21.92 -21.25
C VAL A 654 28.30 -22.67 -20.17
N PHE A 655 27.48 -21.98 -19.39
CA PHE A 655 26.80 -22.56 -18.23
C PHE A 655 25.31 -22.70 -18.53
N SER A 656 24.68 -23.73 -17.97
CA SER A 656 23.23 -23.88 -18.07
C SER A 656 22.50 -22.87 -17.17
N SER A 657 21.20 -22.73 -17.36
CA SER A 657 20.37 -21.87 -16.51
C SER A 657 20.34 -22.30 -15.02
N THR A 658 20.73 -23.54 -14.74
CA THR A 658 20.68 -24.14 -13.39
C THR A 658 22.07 -24.42 -12.80
N SER A 659 23.14 -24.25 -13.57
CA SER A 659 24.50 -24.56 -13.15
C SER A 659 25.44 -23.37 -13.38
N ASN A 660 26.27 -23.06 -12.39
CA ASN A 660 27.36 -22.09 -12.48
C ASN A 660 28.70 -22.71 -12.87
N GLN A 661 28.70 -23.94 -13.34
CA GLN A 661 29.90 -24.68 -13.79
C GLN A 661 29.63 -25.42 -15.09
N GLY A 662 30.69 -25.60 -15.88
CA GLY A 662 30.62 -26.30 -17.15
C GLY A 662 31.97 -26.43 -17.82
N PRO A 663 32.07 -27.19 -18.95
CA PRO A 663 33.30 -27.34 -19.70
C PRO A 663 33.69 -26.04 -20.42
N LEU A 664 34.96 -25.76 -20.47
CA LEU A 664 35.53 -24.62 -21.18
C LEU A 664 36.46 -25.10 -22.31
N ALA A 665 36.66 -24.24 -23.32
CA ALA A 665 37.62 -24.51 -24.37
C ALA A 665 39.01 -23.92 -23.99
N SER A 666 40.05 -24.65 -24.33
CA SER A 666 41.42 -24.18 -24.13
C SER A 666 41.69 -22.94 -24.99
N GLY A 667 42.35 -21.93 -24.41
CA GLY A 667 42.65 -20.65 -25.11
C GLY A 667 41.44 -19.75 -25.36
N ALA A 668 40.23 -20.09 -24.83
CA ALA A 668 39.03 -19.28 -25.04
C ALA A 668 39.05 -18.03 -24.15
N THR A 669 38.29 -17.02 -24.60
CA THR A 669 37.93 -15.86 -23.77
C THR A 669 36.54 -16.08 -23.22
N VAL A 670 36.36 -16.06 -21.90
CA VAL A 670 35.07 -16.17 -21.21
C VAL A 670 34.61 -14.78 -20.80
N VAL A 671 33.38 -14.47 -21.14
CA VAL A 671 32.69 -13.20 -20.79
C VAL A 671 31.49 -13.52 -19.94
N ALA A 672 31.40 -12.89 -18.77
CA ALA A 672 30.20 -13.02 -17.93
C ALA A 672 29.41 -11.70 -17.95
N GLY A 673 28.17 -11.75 -18.42
CA GLY A 673 27.23 -10.61 -18.41
C GLY A 673 26.69 -10.32 -17.03
N LEU A 674 27.57 -10.26 -16.02
CA LEU A 674 27.25 -10.05 -14.61
C LEU A 674 28.06 -8.88 -14.07
N ALA A 675 27.41 -8.01 -13.31
CA ALA A 675 28.02 -6.82 -12.76
C ALA A 675 27.78 -6.72 -11.24
N PRO A 676 28.63 -6.03 -10.48
CA PRO A 676 29.93 -5.46 -10.91
C PRO A 676 30.99 -6.55 -11.15
N ALA A 677 31.89 -6.28 -12.06
CA ALA A 677 32.90 -7.26 -12.46
C ALA A 677 33.73 -7.83 -11.31
N ASN A 678 33.98 -7.05 -10.26
CA ASN A 678 34.75 -7.45 -9.07
C ASN A 678 33.98 -8.41 -8.14
N ALA A 679 32.68 -8.62 -8.35
CA ALA A 679 31.91 -9.56 -7.57
C ALA A 679 32.11 -11.02 -7.99
N PHE A 680 32.75 -11.27 -9.14
CA PHE A 680 32.86 -12.60 -9.73
C PHE A 680 34.29 -13.00 -10.00
N THR A 681 34.58 -14.28 -9.78
CA THR A 681 35.86 -14.93 -10.14
C THR A 681 35.57 -16.23 -10.87
N LEU A 682 36.21 -16.43 -11.99
CA LEU A 682 36.18 -17.69 -12.71
C LEU A 682 37.29 -18.62 -12.17
N ASN A 683 36.88 -19.74 -11.57
CA ASN A 683 37.79 -20.80 -11.20
C ASN A 683 37.87 -21.81 -12.35
N VAL A 684 39.07 -22.09 -12.81
CA VAL A 684 39.34 -23.08 -13.86
C VAL A 684 40.12 -24.24 -13.25
N ASN A 685 39.56 -25.42 -13.28
CA ASN A 685 40.10 -26.60 -12.59
C ASN A 685 40.43 -26.34 -11.11
N GLY A 686 39.61 -25.52 -10.42
CA GLY A 686 39.77 -25.17 -9.01
C GLY A 686 40.75 -24.01 -8.74
N GLN A 687 41.40 -23.46 -9.76
CA GLN A 687 42.31 -22.31 -9.62
C GLN A 687 41.62 -21.02 -10.12
N ALA A 688 41.77 -19.94 -9.36
CA ALA A 688 41.22 -18.64 -9.73
C ALA A 688 41.97 -18.05 -10.93
N THR A 689 41.22 -17.69 -11.98
CA THR A 689 41.76 -17.06 -13.18
C THR A 689 41.75 -15.55 -13.03
N SER A 690 42.88 -14.90 -13.44
CA SER A 690 42.98 -13.45 -13.45
C SER A 690 41.94 -12.83 -14.40
N ARG A 691 41.34 -11.77 -13.94
CA ARG A 691 40.34 -11.00 -14.68
C ARG A 691 41.05 -9.89 -15.47
N THR A 692 40.63 -9.72 -16.71
CA THR A 692 41.02 -8.57 -17.55
C THR A 692 39.82 -7.62 -17.58
N THR A 693 39.97 -6.38 -17.09
CA THR A 693 38.85 -5.43 -16.91
C THR A 693 39.02 -4.12 -17.67
N GLU A 694 39.89 -4.09 -18.64
CA GLU A 694 40.15 -2.85 -19.39
C GLU A 694 38.85 -2.36 -20.10
N GLY A 695 38.26 -1.29 -19.56
CA GLY A 695 37.24 -0.50 -20.20
C GLY A 695 35.81 -1.09 -20.25
N THR A 696 35.56 -2.24 -19.61
CA THR A 696 34.24 -2.91 -19.68
C THR A 696 33.56 -3.12 -18.32
N TRP A 697 32.25 -3.09 -18.30
CA TRP A 697 31.45 -3.38 -17.10
C TRP A 697 31.37 -4.89 -16.82
N THR A 698 31.64 -5.75 -17.82
CA THR A 698 31.61 -7.21 -17.73
C THR A 698 32.97 -7.77 -17.38
N PRO A 699 33.08 -8.81 -16.54
CA PRO A 699 34.35 -9.50 -16.32
C PRO A 699 34.73 -10.35 -17.55
N PHE A 700 35.97 -10.19 -18.00
CA PHE A 700 36.61 -10.98 -19.04
C PHE A 700 37.67 -11.87 -18.41
N TYR A 701 37.74 -13.12 -18.84
CA TYR A 701 38.72 -14.11 -18.41
C TYR A 701 39.37 -14.72 -19.64
N GLN A 702 40.67 -14.51 -19.82
CA GLN A 702 41.40 -15.16 -20.88
C GLN A 702 42.02 -16.46 -20.37
N LEU A 703 41.63 -17.55 -20.99
CA LEU A 703 42.13 -18.87 -20.60
C LEU A 703 43.43 -19.17 -21.24
N GLY A 704 44.34 -19.79 -20.47
CA GLY A 704 45.57 -20.38 -20.99
C GLY A 704 45.31 -21.62 -21.83
N HIS A 705 46.38 -22.18 -22.39
CA HIS A 705 46.31 -23.47 -23.09
C HIS A 705 46.34 -24.60 -22.09
N TYR A 706 45.30 -25.46 -22.14
CA TYR A 706 45.16 -26.64 -21.30
C TYR A 706 45.23 -27.91 -22.18
N PRO A 707 45.88 -29.00 -21.72
CA PRO A 707 45.99 -30.23 -22.48
C PRO A 707 44.66 -30.99 -22.65
N SER A 708 43.69 -30.74 -21.77
CA SER A 708 42.32 -31.27 -21.83
C SER A 708 41.32 -30.14 -21.64
N ALA A 709 40.04 -30.36 -22.02
CA ALA A 709 38.99 -29.38 -21.79
C ALA A 709 38.87 -29.06 -20.29
N PRO A 710 39.18 -27.84 -19.85
CA PRO A 710 39.12 -27.51 -18.44
C PRO A 710 37.64 -27.31 -18.01
N THR A 711 37.37 -27.55 -16.73
CA THR A 711 36.09 -27.22 -16.12
C THR A 711 36.17 -25.82 -15.48
N GLY A 712 35.21 -24.98 -15.82
CA GLY A 712 35.07 -23.65 -15.23
C GLY A 712 33.94 -23.60 -14.21
N GLN A 713 34.14 -22.84 -13.15
CA GLN A 713 33.11 -22.51 -12.17
C GLN A 713 33.14 -21.02 -11.89
N LEU A 714 32.01 -20.36 -12.04
CA LEU A 714 31.88 -18.95 -11.68
C LEU A 714 31.46 -18.83 -10.19
N VAL A 715 32.31 -18.17 -9.41
CA VAL A 715 32.13 -17.97 -7.99
C VAL A 715 31.84 -16.49 -7.73
N MET A 716 30.77 -16.22 -6.99
CA MET A 716 30.40 -14.89 -6.55
C MET A 716 31.04 -14.58 -5.20
N HIS A 717 31.73 -13.47 -5.09
CA HIS A 717 32.26 -12.96 -3.83
C HIS A 717 31.22 -12.08 -3.14
N GLN A 718 31.03 -12.31 -1.86
CA GLN A 718 30.15 -11.45 -1.05
C GLN A 718 30.90 -10.16 -0.65
N PHE A 719 30.20 -9.04 -0.65
CA PHE A 719 30.70 -7.79 -0.12
C PHE A 719 30.44 -7.75 1.40
N PRO A 720 31.45 -7.89 2.27
CA PRO A 720 31.24 -8.02 3.71
C PRO A 720 30.54 -6.80 4.32
N PHE A 721 30.79 -5.61 3.77
CA PHE A 721 30.15 -4.37 4.21
C PHE A 721 28.62 -4.43 4.07
N ASN A 722 28.11 -4.95 2.96
CA ASN A 722 26.67 -5.07 2.73
C ASN A 722 26.00 -6.04 3.72
N GLY A 723 26.68 -7.16 4.02
CA GLY A 723 26.24 -8.10 5.05
C GLY A 723 26.22 -7.49 6.45
N LEU A 724 27.21 -6.65 6.78
CA LEU A 724 27.25 -5.92 8.04
C LEU A 724 26.11 -4.89 8.16
N LEU A 725 25.75 -4.20 7.09
CA LEU A 725 24.60 -3.30 7.07
C LEU A 725 23.28 -4.05 7.34
N ALA A 726 23.11 -5.21 6.73
CA ALA A 726 21.93 -6.05 6.98
C ALA A 726 21.88 -6.52 8.44
N LEU A 727 23.02 -6.98 8.98
CA LEU A 727 23.13 -7.38 10.38
C LEU A 727 22.83 -6.22 11.34
N PHE A 728 23.39 -5.03 11.07
CA PHE A 728 23.12 -3.82 11.84
C PHE A 728 21.62 -3.51 11.87
N THR A 729 20.99 -3.57 10.72
CA THR A 729 19.53 -3.34 10.61
C THR A 729 18.75 -4.34 11.48
N LEU A 730 19.09 -5.63 11.40
CA LEU A 730 18.45 -6.67 12.21
C LEU A 730 18.63 -6.41 13.72
N VAL A 731 19.86 -6.04 14.12
CA VAL A 731 20.17 -5.71 15.53
C VAL A 731 19.38 -4.49 15.99
N MET A 732 19.33 -3.42 15.18
CA MET A 732 18.55 -2.22 15.51
C MET A 732 17.05 -2.52 15.62
N TRP A 733 16.48 -3.33 14.72
CA TRP A 733 15.10 -3.79 14.82
C TRP A 733 14.89 -4.65 16.08
N GLY A 734 15.85 -5.53 16.40
CA GLY A 734 15.85 -6.34 17.61
C GLY A 734 15.89 -5.49 18.89
N ILE A 735 16.77 -4.49 18.95
CA ILE A 735 16.87 -3.54 20.07
C ILE A 735 15.55 -2.77 20.23
N MET A 736 14.98 -2.28 19.15
CA MET A 736 13.68 -1.61 19.20
C MET A 736 12.56 -2.56 19.66
N TRP A 737 12.55 -3.80 19.19
CA TRP A 737 11.60 -4.81 19.65
C TRP A 737 11.81 -5.19 21.12
N LEU A 738 13.05 -5.40 21.56
CA LEU A 738 13.41 -5.72 22.93
C LEU A 738 13.24 -4.51 23.86
N GLY A 739 13.55 -3.31 23.40
CA GLY A 739 13.27 -2.07 24.11
C GLY A 739 11.78 -1.94 24.45
N PHE A 740 10.89 -2.51 23.64
CA PHE A 740 9.49 -2.72 23.98
C PHE A 740 9.26 -3.59 25.23
N GLY A 741 10.15 -4.54 25.52
CA GLY A 741 10.02 -5.44 26.65
C GLY A 741 10.87 -5.09 27.86
N TRP A 742 12.09 -4.60 27.65
CA TRP A 742 13.09 -4.39 28.71
C TRP A 742 12.91 -3.07 29.46
N VAL A 743 12.56 -2.00 28.80
CA VAL A 743 12.26 -0.71 29.48
C VAL A 743 11.08 -0.88 30.43
N HIS A 744 10.11 -1.72 30.08
CA HIS A 744 9.00 -2.05 30.97
C HIS A 744 9.44 -2.85 32.22
N ARG A 745 10.41 -3.77 32.09
CA ARG A 745 10.96 -4.51 33.25
C ARG A 745 11.86 -3.63 34.12
N LEU A 746 12.63 -2.74 33.49
CA LEU A 746 13.45 -1.77 34.22
C LEU A 746 12.62 -0.72 34.96
N GLU A 747 11.58 -0.15 34.34
CA GLU A 747 10.66 0.73 35.05
C GLU A 747 9.97 0.00 36.23
N TRP A 748 9.57 -1.26 36.06
CA TRP A 748 8.99 -2.03 37.16
C TRP A 748 9.99 -2.23 38.31
N LEU A 749 11.26 -2.46 38.02
CA LEU A 749 12.33 -2.58 39.03
C LEU A 749 12.63 -1.25 39.73
N PHE A 750 12.55 -0.12 39.01
CA PHE A 750 12.84 1.20 39.58
C PHE A 750 11.63 1.89 40.20
N THR A 751 10.40 1.69 39.68
CA THR A 751 9.18 2.29 40.22
C THR A 751 8.53 1.44 41.30
N GLY A 752 8.76 0.15 41.36
CA GLY A 752 8.26 -0.75 42.42
C GLY A 752 8.78 -0.46 43.79
N ARG A 753 9.79 0.39 43.98
CA ARG A 753 10.37 0.78 45.27
C ARG A 753 9.99 2.19 45.77
N ARG A 754 9.19 2.99 45.05
CA ARG A 754 8.98 4.40 45.48
C ARG A 754 7.54 4.90 45.59
N HIS A 755 6.52 4.08 45.48
CA HIS A 755 5.12 4.54 45.68
C HIS A 755 4.40 3.81 46.83
N HIS A 756 5.04 3.78 48.03
CA HIS A 756 4.30 3.84 49.29
C HIS A 756 4.32 5.31 49.77
N VAL A 757 3.66 6.20 49.07
CA VAL A 757 3.23 7.47 49.63
C VAL A 757 1.84 7.25 50.16
N ALA A 758 1.74 7.10 51.48
CA ALA A 758 0.48 7.08 52.19
C ALA A 758 -0.38 8.29 51.81
N PRO A 759 -1.71 8.12 51.73
CA PRO A 759 -2.59 9.27 51.49
C PRO A 759 -2.49 10.18 52.73
N ARG A 760 -2.02 11.41 52.53
CA ARG A 760 -2.14 12.47 53.54
C ARG A 760 -3.64 12.75 53.73
N HIS A 761 -4.17 12.28 54.86
CA HIS A 761 -5.43 12.76 55.37
C HIS A 761 -5.35 14.28 55.53
N ALA A 762 -6.11 15.01 54.70
CA ALA A 762 -6.40 16.40 54.96
C ALA A 762 -7.21 16.46 56.27
N ARG A 763 -6.56 16.88 57.34
CA ARG A 763 -7.25 17.35 58.55
C ARG A 763 -7.96 18.66 58.14
N ALA A 764 -9.26 18.62 58.11
CA ALA A 764 -10.06 19.80 58.20
C ALA A 764 -9.76 20.45 59.56
N SER A 765 -9.18 21.65 59.56
CA SER A 765 -9.18 22.54 60.71
C SER A 765 -10.43 23.44 60.58
N HIS A 766 -11.34 23.27 61.52
CA HIS A 766 -12.28 24.28 61.91
C HIS A 766 -11.50 25.49 62.41
N GLU A 767 -11.71 26.68 61.81
CA GLU A 767 -12.00 27.98 62.43
C GLU A 767 -12.58 28.91 61.34
#